data_3a7e5234e88e7cc335a4eb9ba7dfdc93
#
_entry.id   3a7e5234e88e7cc335a4eb9ba7dfdc93
#
_cell.length_a   1.000
_cell.length_b   1.000
_cell.length_c   1.000
_cell.angle_alpha   90.00
_cell.angle_beta   90.00
_cell.angle_gamma   90.00
#
_symmetry.space_group_name_H-M   'P 1'
#
loop_
_entity.id
_entity.type
_entity.pdbx_description
1 polymer ?
#
loop_
_entity_poly.entity_id
_entity_poly.type
_entity_poly.pdbx_seq_one_letter_code
_entity_poly.pdbx_strand_id
1 'polypeptide(L)'
;MFEIQKVSKQYNGEFALNNISLTMGKGMNFIVGASGSGKTTLLKIISGMDQDFDGEVTYCGKNIKELTTSEKSYFYNNIFGFVWQDFNLLEDLSVLENVLLPQYLKNKQNQKNANNILKELKIFDLAQRKVNSLSGGQKQRVAIARELMKNPKVIIADEPTSALDEKNSETTMDILKSISKNRTVIVVTHDVNLIDSDSNIIDLDEGKFVASPQKNVTKIEKLTYGESHRLTIKNAFSMTKSNVKSKFGRFLVSVLSLMIAGVLLLTTVSGTIASSGQGDIEKLLSTYGDALKDISIVSSFTSAVGTDDNQEEKPNADVSQDIGGLYDQYVGDERVDFTAFLQAFDNIKVTVDGKEYPIEGTGTVPSINKLIAGKMPTGKDNEVVVPDSFVKSMGISNEQAIGKEIDFSSAIYNWDTGDPVIKNASITAKIVGVADNTTYMELEGNVEEFTIGDSFFFSKTGLDDLRGQAGIENEAMDFLIRAKTPTDMIAIKDELNEKGIAPLGQFELVEDIVRLNDQTTEQSGSASMFIGILAVVMVMAISLITGFMRKREFAIYKVSGFNNVHFSLLNLTEKITEIMTAILLMLVTSPLINIATKGLFSASILNSKMLISGVQFIALVGVAAYLTTAIAFIMTKTSTALKTGDR
;
A
#
# COMPACT_ATOMS: atom_id res chain seq x y z
N MET A 1 4.08 52.22 -5.12
CA MET A 1 5.18 52.98 -4.54
C MET A 1 5.77 52.18 -3.41
N PHE A 2 7.06 52.03 -3.41
CA PHE A 2 7.82 51.52 -2.24
C PHE A 2 8.27 52.68 -1.37
N GLU A 3 8.16 52.48 -0.06
CA GLU A 3 8.76 53.34 0.96
C GLU A 3 9.64 52.48 1.83
N ILE A 4 10.90 52.83 1.93
CA ILE A 4 11.93 52.15 2.68
C ILE A 4 12.40 53.10 3.76
N GLN A 5 12.33 52.72 5.04
CA GLN A 5 12.61 53.58 6.17
C GLN A 5 13.59 52.89 7.12
N LYS A 6 14.79 53.50 7.28
CA LYS A 6 15.85 53.11 8.21
C LYS A 6 16.20 51.63 8.16
N VAL A 7 16.25 51.05 6.95
CA VAL A 7 16.52 49.61 6.75
C VAL A 7 17.99 49.34 7.00
N SER A 8 18.24 48.38 7.89
CA SER A 8 19.58 47.85 8.18
C SER A 8 19.56 46.34 8.16
N LYS A 9 20.65 45.74 7.66
CA LYS A 9 20.85 44.30 7.61
C LYS A 9 22.29 43.94 7.86
N GLN A 10 22.53 43.00 8.78
CA GLN A 10 23.87 42.47 9.07
C GLN A 10 23.98 40.99 8.69
N TYR A 11 25.17 40.59 8.27
CA TYR A 11 25.60 39.19 8.13
C TYR A 11 26.93 39.04 8.88
N ASN A 12 26.99 38.11 9.81
CA ASN A 12 28.19 37.82 10.61
C ASN A 12 28.83 39.07 11.28
N GLY A 13 27.97 40.03 11.69
CA GLY A 13 28.43 41.28 12.35
C GLY A 13 28.76 42.42 11.40
N GLU A 14 28.83 42.22 10.10
CA GLU A 14 29.07 43.26 9.10
C GLU A 14 27.78 43.76 8.49
N PHE A 15 27.68 45.08 8.31
CA PHE A 15 26.50 45.70 7.67
C PHE A 15 26.51 45.48 6.15
N ALA A 16 25.54 44.73 5.64
CA ALA A 16 25.26 44.69 4.22
C ALA A 16 24.39 45.88 3.77
N LEU A 17 23.54 46.39 4.68
CA LEU A 17 22.76 47.62 4.52
C LEU A 17 22.78 48.37 5.86
N ASN A 18 22.97 49.69 5.83
CA ASN A 18 23.06 50.49 7.04
C ASN A 18 22.20 51.76 6.91
N ASN A 19 21.07 51.78 7.62
CA ASN A 19 20.15 52.91 7.76
C ASN A 19 19.64 53.48 6.40
N ILE A 20 19.25 52.58 5.46
CA ILE A 20 18.76 52.96 4.13
C ILE A 20 17.36 53.55 4.24
N SER A 21 17.16 54.74 3.69
CA SER A 21 15.84 55.37 3.56
C SER A 21 15.70 55.96 2.15
N LEU A 22 14.69 55.45 1.38
CA LEU A 22 14.47 55.88 0.02
C LEU A 22 13.03 55.53 -0.43
N THR A 23 12.60 56.07 -1.56
CA THR A 23 11.32 55.80 -2.20
C THR A 23 11.51 55.38 -3.64
N MET A 24 10.66 54.47 -4.13
CA MET A 24 10.63 54.01 -5.54
C MET A 24 9.22 54.07 -6.07
N GLY A 25 9.02 54.70 -7.24
CA GLY A 25 7.73 54.86 -7.89
C GLY A 25 7.64 54.18 -9.25
N LYS A 26 6.63 54.56 -10.02
CA LYS A 26 6.46 54.13 -11.43
C LYS A 26 7.66 54.59 -12.28
N GLY A 27 7.98 53.81 -13.31
CA GLY A 27 9.11 54.05 -14.19
C GLY A 27 10.32 53.17 -13.91
N MET A 28 11.44 53.50 -14.50
CA MET A 28 12.72 52.80 -14.28
C MET A 28 13.39 53.33 -13.01
N ASN A 29 13.76 52.39 -12.13
CA ASN A 29 14.55 52.65 -10.92
C ASN A 29 15.80 51.75 -10.98
N PHE A 30 16.94 52.34 -11.06
CA PHE A 30 18.24 51.62 -11.08
C PHE A 30 18.85 51.62 -9.69
N ILE A 31 19.30 50.45 -9.23
CA ILE A 31 20.12 50.30 -8.04
C ILE A 31 21.52 49.98 -8.53
N VAL A 32 22.44 50.91 -8.34
CA VAL A 32 23.85 50.82 -8.76
C VAL A 32 24.80 50.78 -7.56
N GLY A 33 26.07 50.50 -7.76
CA GLY A 33 27.09 50.43 -6.73
C GLY A 33 28.08 49.30 -6.99
N ALA A 34 29.21 49.32 -6.26
CA ALA A 34 30.26 48.32 -6.37
C ALA A 34 29.77 46.91 -6.02
N SER A 35 30.52 45.87 -6.42
CA SER A 35 30.22 44.49 -5.97
C SER A 35 30.31 44.43 -4.44
N GLY A 36 29.35 43.79 -3.80
CA GLY A 36 29.26 43.72 -2.33
C GLY A 36 28.54 44.91 -1.65
N SER A 37 28.14 45.98 -2.37
CA SER A 37 27.50 47.17 -1.79
C SER A 37 26.09 46.97 -1.23
N GLY A 38 25.59 45.74 -1.16
CA GLY A 38 24.26 45.42 -0.60
C GLY A 38 23.08 45.41 -1.59
N LYS A 39 23.31 45.62 -2.90
CA LYS A 39 22.25 45.69 -3.94
C LYS A 39 21.30 44.50 -3.92
N THR A 40 21.86 43.29 -4.00
CA THR A 40 21.04 42.03 -3.96
C THR A 40 20.36 41.86 -2.61
N THR A 41 20.98 42.31 -1.50
CA THR A 41 20.36 42.28 -0.16
C THR A 41 19.14 43.20 -0.10
N LEU A 42 19.25 44.43 -0.61
CA LEU A 42 18.12 45.34 -0.70
C LEU A 42 17.00 44.77 -1.57
N LEU A 43 17.34 44.14 -2.70
CA LEU A 43 16.41 43.50 -3.61
C LEU A 43 15.65 42.35 -2.95
N LYS A 44 16.32 41.51 -2.13
CA LYS A 44 15.68 40.44 -1.36
C LYS A 44 14.72 40.97 -0.28
N ILE A 45 15.07 42.09 0.34
CA ILE A 45 14.25 42.73 1.37
C ILE A 45 12.97 43.31 0.74
N ILE A 46 13.08 44.13 -0.31
CA ILE A 46 11.92 44.76 -0.98
C ILE A 46 10.99 43.75 -1.63
N SER A 47 11.51 42.57 -2.02
CA SER A 47 10.74 41.49 -2.56
C SER A 47 10.07 40.59 -1.49
N GLY A 48 10.38 40.80 -0.20
CA GLY A 48 9.90 39.98 0.91
C GLY A 48 10.51 38.57 0.95
N MET A 49 11.62 38.32 0.24
CA MET A 49 12.37 37.06 0.28
C MET A 49 13.21 36.95 1.55
N ASP A 50 13.71 38.09 2.03
CA ASP A 50 14.36 38.23 3.35
C ASP A 50 13.49 39.15 4.22
N GLN A 51 13.04 38.65 5.36
CA GLN A 51 12.23 39.40 6.33
C GLN A 51 12.97 39.67 7.64
N ASP A 52 14.21 39.18 7.74
CA ASP A 52 15.08 39.40 8.90
C ASP A 52 15.98 40.63 8.67
N PHE A 53 15.44 41.83 8.99
CA PHE A 53 16.13 43.12 8.88
C PHE A 53 15.52 44.11 9.88
N ASP A 54 16.26 45.16 10.21
CA ASP A 54 15.75 46.27 10.99
C ASP A 54 15.18 47.37 10.08
N GLY A 55 14.22 48.16 10.61
CA GLY A 55 13.51 49.16 9.83
C GLY A 55 12.25 48.67 9.20
N GLU A 56 11.68 49.46 8.27
CA GLU A 56 10.39 49.19 7.65
C GLU A 56 10.47 49.31 6.11
N VAL A 57 9.80 48.40 5.42
CA VAL A 57 9.59 48.44 3.96
C VAL A 57 8.11 48.28 3.68
N THR A 58 7.51 49.27 3.03
CA THR A 58 6.11 49.20 2.63
C THR A 58 5.97 49.29 1.10
N TYR A 59 4.98 48.58 0.57
CA TYR A 59 4.48 48.72 -0.80
C TYR A 59 3.02 49.12 -0.79
N CYS A 60 2.72 50.34 -1.29
CA CYS A 60 1.36 50.92 -1.26
C CYS A 60 0.72 50.85 0.14
N GLY A 61 1.52 51.13 1.21
CA GLY A 61 1.09 51.15 2.60
C GLY A 61 1.00 49.75 3.26
N LYS A 62 1.36 48.65 2.58
CA LYS A 62 1.41 47.32 3.16
C LYS A 62 2.88 46.98 3.56
N ASN A 63 3.08 46.63 4.81
CA ASN A 63 4.39 46.25 5.32
C ASN A 63 4.81 44.88 4.75
N ILE A 64 5.96 44.85 4.04
CA ILE A 64 6.48 43.64 3.39
C ILE A 64 7.00 42.63 4.41
N LYS A 65 7.49 43.09 5.56
CA LYS A 65 8.02 42.24 6.65
C LYS A 65 6.92 41.38 7.28
N GLU A 66 5.69 41.89 7.32
CA GLU A 66 4.53 41.26 7.97
C GLU A 66 3.66 40.41 7.03
N LEU A 67 4.09 40.20 5.79
CA LEU A 67 3.34 39.39 4.85
C LEU A 67 3.24 37.94 5.32
N THR A 68 2.00 37.47 5.47
CA THR A 68 1.70 36.04 5.70
C THR A 68 2.08 35.20 4.49
N THR A 69 2.18 33.89 4.65
CA THR A 69 2.48 32.96 3.54
C THR A 69 1.49 33.09 2.38
N SER A 70 0.22 33.32 2.68
CA SER A 70 -0.83 33.53 1.67
C SER A 70 -0.67 34.87 0.95
N GLU A 71 -0.37 35.95 1.68
CA GLU A 71 -0.14 37.26 1.10
C GLU A 71 1.13 37.26 0.25
N LYS A 72 2.22 36.61 0.67
CA LYS A 72 3.41 36.41 -0.17
C LYS A 72 3.10 35.69 -1.47
N SER A 73 2.31 34.61 -1.40
CA SER A 73 1.84 33.91 -2.59
C SER A 73 1.08 34.84 -3.56
N TYR A 74 0.19 35.66 -3.02
CA TYR A 74 -0.52 36.69 -3.80
C TYR A 74 0.42 37.72 -4.43
N PHE A 75 1.37 38.27 -3.64
CA PHE A 75 2.36 39.23 -4.12
C PHE A 75 3.20 38.65 -5.26
N TYR A 76 3.68 37.42 -5.12
CA TYR A 76 4.52 36.75 -6.12
C TYR A 76 3.75 36.36 -7.39
N ASN A 77 2.44 36.16 -7.31
CA ASN A 77 1.65 35.82 -8.49
C ASN A 77 1.01 37.04 -9.19
N ASN A 78 0.80 38.16 -8.48
CA ASN A 78 0.02 39.31 -9.01
C ASN A 78 0.75 40.66 -8.97
N ILE A 79 1.67 40.85 -8.00
CA ILE A 79 2.29 42.18 -7.79
C ILE A 79 3.72 42.18 -8.32
N PHE A 80 4.51 41.14 -8.00
CA PHE A 80 5.94 41.09 -8.34
C PHE A 80 6.22 40.14 -9.49
N GLY A 81 7.00 40.62 -10.46
CA GLY A 81 7.67 39.79 -11.46
C GLY A 81 9.17 39.81 -11.21
N PHE A 82 9.84 38.67 -11.32
CA PHE A 82 11.26 38.51 -11.04
C PHE A 82 12.05 38.10 -12.28
N VAL A 83 13.02 38.89 -12.64
CA VAL A 83 13.96 38.64 -13.75
C VAL A 83 15.35 38.52 -13.15
N TRP A 84 15.88 37.30 -13.13
CA TRP A 84 17.14 36.95 -12.48
C TRP A 84 18.29 36.82 -13.48
N GLN A 85 19.53 37.01 -13.01
CA GLN A 85 20.74 36.76 -13.78
C GLN A 85 20.82 35.35 -14.34
N ASP A 86 20.46 34.32 -13.53
CA ASP A 86 20.46 32.88 -13.93
C ASP A 86 19.14 32.44 -14.58
N PHE A 87 18.33 33.34 -15.10
CA PHE A 87 17.04 33.16 -15.76
C PHE A 87 15.99 32.43 -14.88
N ASN A 88 16.37 31.52 -14.03
CA ASN A 88 15.55 30.68 -13.15
C ASN A 88 14.32 30.06 -13.87
N LEU A 89 14.60 29.40 -14.99
CA LEU A 89 13.64 28.66 -15.79
C LEU A 89 13.67 27.16 -15.46
N LEU A 90 12.56 26.49 -15.71
CA LEU A 90 12.47 25.02 -15.65
C LEU A 90 13.00 24.47 -16.96
N GLU A 91 14.26 24.04 -16.98
CA GLU A 91 15.02 23.74 -18.19
C GLU A 91 14.48 22.56 -19.00
N ASP A 92 13.86 21.60 -18.32
CA ASP A 92 13.26 20.40 -18.95
C ASP A 92 11.89 20.70 -19.60
N LEU A 93 11.27 21.83 -19.25
CA LEU A 93 10.00 22.25 -19.82
C LEU A 93 10.21 23.07 -21.11
N SER A 94 9.17 23.11 -21.96
CA SER A 94 9.15 23.98 -23.12
C SER A 94 9.05 25.46 -22.73
N VAL A 95 9.35 26.36 -23.66
CA VAL A 95 9.15 27.81 -23.52
C VAL A 95 7.72 28.12 -23.11
N LEU A 96 6.74 27.55 -23.79
CA LEU A 96 5.33 27.81 -23.52
C LEU A 96 4.92 27.33 -22.12
N GLU A 97 5.39 26.16 -21.70
CA GLU A 97 5.11 25.63 -20.34
C GLU A 97 5.71 26.52 -19.25
N ASN A 98 6.92 27.05 -19.44
CA ASN A 98 7.52 28.00 -18.53
C ASN A 98 6.70 29.29 -18.44
N VAL A 99 6.27 29.85 -19.57
CA VAL A 99 5.47 31.08 -19.61
C VAL A 99 4.10 30.87 -18.98
N LEU A 100 3.47 29.72 -19.15
CA LEU A 100 2.19 29.39 -18.56
C LEU A 100 2.25 29.05 -17.06
N LEU A 101 3.44 28.84 -16.49
CA LEU A 101 3.60 28.39 -15.11
C LEU A 101 2.79 29.19 -14.07
N PRO A 102 2.81 30.53 -14.06
CA PRO A 102 2.01 31.32 -13.11
C PRO A 102 0.50 31.19 -13.32
N GLN A 103 0.08 30.80 -14.52
CA GLN A 103 -1.34 30.70 -14.88
C GLN A 103 -2.02 29.43 -14.34
N TYR A 104 -1.25 28.42 -13.92
CA TYR A 104 -1.82 27.24 -13.28
C TYR A 104 -2.55 27.54 -11.96
N LEU A 105 -2.19 28.67 -11.32
CA LEU A 105 -2.90 29.16 -10.14
C LEU A 105 -4.20 29.91 -10.49
N LYS A 106 -4.48 30.17 -11.76
CA LYS A 106 -5.70 30.85 -12.25
C LYS A 106 -6.68 29.82 -12.82
N ASN A 107 -7.98 30.11 -12.72
CA ASN A 107 -9.03 29.17 -13.17
C ASN A 107 -8.99 28.86 -14.67
N LYS A 108 -8.46 29.77 -15.50
CA LYS A 108 -8.28 29.56 -16.94
C LYS A 108 -6.87 29.97 -17.35
N GLN A 109 -6.16 29.04 -18.00
CA GLN A 109 -4.91 29.36 -18.68
C GLN A 109 -5.21 30.17 -19.94
N ASN A 110 -4.56 31.30 -20.06
CA ASN A 110 -4.72 32.17 -21.23
C ASN A 110 -3.60 31.94 -22.25
N GLN A 111 -3.67 30.81 -22.97
CA GLN A 111 -2.69 30.45 -23.98
C GLN A 111 -2.61 31.49 -25.12
N LYS A 112 -3.73 32.15 -25.47
CA LYS A 112 -3.73 33.19 -26.47
C LYS A 112 -2.88 34.39 -26.02
N ASN A 113 -2.97 34.78 -24.75
CA ASN A 113 -2.13 35.85 -24.19
C ASN A 113 -0.65 35.43 -24.14
N ALA A 114 -0.34 34.18 -23.72
CA ALA A 114 1.03 33.66 -23.76
C ALA A 114 1.64 33.74 -25.17
N ASN A 115 0.88 33.32 -26.18
CA ASN A 115 1.32 33.41 -27.58
C ASN A 115 1.54 34.87 -28.05
N ASN A 116 0.70 35.81 -27.62
CA ASN A 116 0.87 37.24 -27.93
C ASN A 116 2.15 37.79 -27.29
N ILE A 117 2.41 37.49 -26.00
CA ILE A 117 3.65 37.91 -25.32
C ILE A 117 4.88 37.31 -26.01
N LEU A 118 4.83 36.03 -26.38
CA LEU A 118 5.93 35.38 -27.08
C LEU A 118 6.20 36.02 -28.47
N LYS A 119 5.15 36.46 -29.19
CA LYS A 119 5.29 37.20 -30.44
C LYS A 119 5.89 38.60 -30.22
N GLU A 120 5.42 39.34 -29.22
CA GLU A 120 5.95 40.64 -28.84
C GLU A 120 7.45 40.57 -28.52
N LEU A 121 7.87 39.51 -27.79
CA LEU A 121 9.26 39.26 -27.45
C LEU A 121 10.08 38.55 -28.54
N LYS A 122 9.51 38.33 -29.72
CA LYS A 122 10.14 37.68 -30.89
C LYS A 122 10.73 36.30 -30.61
N ILE A 123 10.02 35.50 -29.81
CA ILE A 123 10.41 34.12 -29.45
C ILE A 123 9.26 33.11 -29.62
N PHE A 124 8.21 33.46 -30.37
CA PHE A 124 7.05 32.59 -30.58
C PHE A 124 7.42 31.29 -31.29
N ASP A 125 8.35 31.33 -32.26
CA ASP A 125 8.82 30.16 -33.01
C ASP A 125 9.53 29.13 -32.12
N LEU A 126 9.95 29.54 -30.93
CA LEU A 126 10.59 28.69 -29.94
C LEU A 126 9.62 28.09 -28.91
N ALA A 127 8.31 28.39 -29.02
CA ALA A 127 7.30 28.05 -28.00
C ALA A 127 7.32 26.57 -27.56
N GLN A 128 7.57 25.65 -28.47
CA GLN A 128 7.59 24.21 -28.22
C GLN A 128 9.00 23.66 -27.91
N ARG A 129 10.05 24.48 -28.04
CA ARG A 129 11.43 24.04 -27.72
C ARG A 129 11.63 23.97 -26.20
N LYS A 130 12.45 23.02 -25.78
CA LYS A 130 12.90 22.94 -24.38
C LYS A 130 13.85 24.10 -24.08
N VAL A 131 13.76 24.66 -22.86
CA VAL A 131 14.55 25.81 -22.43
C VAL A 131 16.06 25.52 -22.41
N ASN A 132 16.48 24.30 -22.09
CA ASN A 132 17.90 23.93 -22.09
C ASN A 132 18.59 24.10 -23.47
N SER A 133 17.84 24.10 -24.57
CA SER A 133 18.39 24.26 -25.94
C SER A 133 18.46 25.73 -26.42
N LEU A 134 18.15 26.70 -25.56
CA LEU A 134 18.10 28.11 -25.91
C LEU A 134 19.40 28.84 -25.60
N SER A 135 19.69 29.91 -26.37
CA SER A 135 20.76 30.86 -26.03
C SER A 135 20.41 31.70 -24.79
N GLY A 136 21.41 32.33 -24.15
CA GLY A 136 21.19 33.18 -22.98
C GLY A 136 20.16 34.28 -23.21
N GLY A 137 20.25 35.05 -24.31
CA GLY A 137 19.28 36.08 -24.66
C GLY A 137 17.89 35.54 -24.93
N GLN A 138 17.75 34.33 -25.48
CA GLN A 138 16.45 33.67 -25.62
C GLN A 138 15.88 33.24 -24.25
N LYS A 139 16.70 32.66 -23.37
CA LYS A 139 16.30 32.30 -22.00
C LYS A 139 15.83 33.53 -21.22
N GLN A 140 16.55 34.68 -21.36
CA GLN A 140 16.16 35.91 -20.68
C GLN A 140 14.79 36.42 -21.15
N ARG A 141 14.53 36.40 -22.47
CA ARG A 141 13.23 36.76 -23.00
C ARG A 141 12.09 35.82 -22.55
N VAL A 142 12.37 34.52 -22.39
CA VAL A 142 11.43 33.56 -21.80
C VAL A 142 11.16 33.88 -20.34
N ALA A 143 12.17 34.25 -19.55
CA ALA A 143 12.00 34.67 -18.16
C ALA A 143 11.11 35.92 -18.06
N ILE A 144 11.37 36.94 -18.90
CA ILE A 144 10.53 38.14 -18.98
C ILE A 144 9.10 37.77 -19.40
N ALA A 145 8.91 36.92 -20.42
CA ALA A 145 7.60 36.47 -20.88
C ALA A 145 6.80 35.81 -19.75
N ARG A 146 7.44 34.93 -18.95
CA ARG A 146 6.81 34.28 -17.79
C ARG A 146 6.32 35.30 -16.78
N GLU A 147 7.13 36.31 -16.48
CA GLU A 147 6.75 37.33 -15.51
C GLU A 147 5.65 38.24 -16.05
N LEU A 148 5.70 38.62 -17.33
CA LEU A 148 4.62 39.42 -17.97
C LEU A 148 3.28 38.69 -17.97
N MET A 149 3.28 37.38 -18.01
CA MET A 149 2.06 36.56 -17.96
C MET A 149 1.29 36.73 -16.64
N LYS A 150 1.96 37.13 -15.55
CA LYS A 150 1.32 37.49 -14.27
C LYS A 150 0.58 38.85 -14.37
N ASN A 151 0.95 39.70 -15.30
CA ASN A 151 0.59 41.12 -15.38
C ASN A 151 0.97 41.91 -14.11
N PRO A 152 2.26 41.84 -13.68
CA PRO A 152 2.71 42.39 -12.40
C PRO A 152 2.67 43.92 -12.38
N LYS A 153 2.58 44.48 -11.17
CA LYS A 153 2.67 45.94 -10.96
C LYS A 153 4.12 46.40 -10.83
N VAL A 154 4.99 45.52 -10.39
CA VAL A 154 6.42 45.73 -10.18
C VAL A 154 7.22 44.64 -10.86
N ILE A 155 8.24 44.99 -11.61
CA ILE A 155 9.25 44.08 -12.11
C ILE A 155 10.55 44.37 -11.37
N ILE A 156 11.14 43.30 -10.82
CA ILE A 156 12.40 43.32 -10.09
C ILE A 156 13.41 42.52 -10.91
N ALA A 157 14.44 43.16 -11.40
CA ALA A 157 15.46 42.58 -12.26
C ALA A 157 16.84 42.66 -11.56
N ASP A 158 17.44 41.50 -11.30
CA ASP A 158 18.78 41.38 -10.71
C ASP A 158 19.79 41.05 -11.81
N GLU A 159 20.59 42.02 -12.20
CA GLU A 159 21.60 41.93 -13.26
C GLU A 159 21.09 41.28 -14.57
N PRO A 160 19.99 41.78 -15.16
CA PRO A 160 19.30 41.10 -16.25
C PRO A 160 20.09 40.97 -17.55
N THR A 161 21.24 41.57 -17.65
CA THR A 161 22.10 41.66 -18.84
C THR A 161 23.48 41.03 -18.68
N SER A 162 23.88 40.68 -17.45
CA SER A 162 25.25 40.24 -17.14
C SER A 162 25.70 38.94 -17.84
N ALA A 163 24.74 38.07 -18.20
CA ALA A 163 24.99 36.80 -18.91
C ALA A 163 24.74 36.90 -20.43
N LEU A 164 24.63 38.11 -20.98
CA LEU A 164 24.26 38.37 -22.38
C LEU A 164 25.38 39.11 -23.13
N ASP A 165 25.42 38.93 -24.43
CA ASP A 165 26.17 39.78 -25.33
C ASP A 165 25.54 41.20 -25.45
N GLU A 166 26.27 42.16 -25.94
CA GLU A 166 25.90 43.57 -26.03
C GLU A 166 24.54 43.77 -26.72
N LYS A 167 24.30 43.12 -27.86
CA LYS A 167 23.06 43.22 -28.65
C LYS A 167 21.83 42.66 -27.90
N ASN A 168 22.00 41.54 -27.20
CA ASN A 168 20.93 40.97 -26.39
C ASN A 168 20.70 41.80 -25.10
N SER A 169 21.76 42.41 -24.54
CA SER A 169 21.71 43.34 -23.40
C SER A 169 20.86 44.56 -23.73
N GLU A 170 21.16 45.26 -24.84
CA GLU A 170 20.36 46.38 -25.35
C GLU A 170 18.92 46.01 -25.56
N THR A 171 18.68 44.89 -26.27
CA THR A 171 17.31 44.39 -26.54
C THR A 171 16.53 44.14 -25.24
N THR A 172 17.18 43.53 -24.22
CA THR A 172 16.57 43.23 -22.92
C THR A 172 16.22 44.52 -22.19
N MET A 173 17.11 45.51 -22.20
CA MET A 173 16.86 46.82 -21.58
C MET A 173 15.76 47.57 -22.27
N ASP A 174 15.68 47.57 -23.61
CA ASP A 174 14.59 48.17 -24.37
C ASP A 174 13.22 47.59 -24.01
N ILE A 175 13.16 46.26 -23.85
CA ILE A 175 11.97 45.59 -23.36
C ILE A 175 11.59 46.10 -21.95
N LEU A 176 12.53 46.14 -20.99
CA LEU A 176 12.26 46.62 -19.65
C LEU A 176 11.86 48.10 -19.62
N LYS A 177 12.48 48.96 -20.45
CA LYS A 177 12.07 50.36 -20.66
C LYS A 177 10.65 50.49 -21.21
N SER A 178 10.31 49.70 -22.20
CA SER A 178 8.93 49.66 -22.74
C SER A 178 7.91 49.30 -21.67
N ILE A 179 8.23 48.31 -20.82
CA ILE A 179 7.37 47.83 -19.73
C ILE A 179 7.25 48.88 -18.63
N SER A 180 8.30 49.67 -18.34
CA SER A 180 8.33 50.67 -17.27
C SER A 180 7.35 51.83 -17.46
N LYS A 181 6.88 52.10 -18.68
CA LYS A 181 5.93 53.19 -18.96
C LYS A 181 4.67 53.14 -18.08
N ASN A 182 4.22 51.93 -17.73
CA ASN A 182 2.99 51.73 -16.97
C ASN A 182 3.21 51.03 -15.62
N ARG A 183 4.42 50.68 -15.25
CA ARG A 183 4.77 49.86 -14.08
C ARG A 183 5.99 50.41 -13.38
N THR A 184 6.25 49.94 -12.17
CA THR A 184 7.53 50.11 -11.49
C THR A 184 8.48 49.01 -11.97
N VAL A 185 9.63 49.43 -12.51
CA VAL A 185 10.70 48.48 -12.87
C VAL A 185 11.93 48.87 -12.06
N ILE A 186 12.44 47.89 -11.28
CA ILE A 186 13.63 48.03 -10.42
C ILE A 186 14.72 47.17 -11.03
N VAL A 187 15.81 47.77 -11.45
CA VAL A 187 16.94 47.07 -12.07
C VAL A 187 18.19 47.25 -11.22
N VAL A 188 18.76 46.15 -10.77
CA VAL A 188 20.11 46.13 -10.20
C VAL A 188 21.07 45.91 -11.35
N THR A 189 22.06 46.79 -11.50
CA THR A 189 23.13 46.66 -12.51
C THR A 189 24.41 47.30 -12.03
N HIS A 190 25.53 46.82 -12.53
CA HIS A 190 26.85 47.44 -12.41
C HIS A 190 27.26 48.17 -13.69
N ASP A 191 26.49 47.99 -14.78
CA ASP A 191 26.75 48.67 -16.07
C ASP A 191 25.96 49.97 -16.14
N VAL A 192 26.70 51.08 -15.95
CA VAL A 192 26.16 52.43 -15.98
C VAL A 192 25.80 52.93 -17.37
N ASN A 193 26.32 52.27 -18.44
CA ASN A 193 26.05 52.67 -19.84
C ASN A 193 24.60 52.31 -20.25
N LEU A 194 23.95 51.43 -19.53
CA LEU A 194 22.56 51.04 -19.78
C LEU A 194 21.53 51.97 -19.12
N ILE A 195 21.97 53.00 -18.41
CA ILE A 195 21.14 53.89 -17.61
C ILE A 195 20.75 55.13 -18.43
N ASP A 196 19.47 55.39 -18.57
CA ASP A 196 18.97 56.60 -19.22
C ASP A 196 18.94 57.80 -18.23
N SER A 197 19.12 58.99 -18.76
CA SER A 197 19.08 60.25 -18.01
C SER A 197 17.73 60.52 -17.29
N ASP A 198 16.65 59.90 -17.77
CA ASP A 198 15.29 60.06 -17.22
C ASP A 198 14.94 59.04 -16.11
N SER A 199 15.86 58.15 -15.78
CA SER A 199 15.65 57.08 -14.80
C SER A 199 15.92 57.59 -13.37
N ASN A 200 15.27 56.95 -12.39
CA ASN A 200 15.61 57.13 -10.97
C ASN A 200 16.81 56.28 -10.62
N ILE A 201 17.89 56.90 -10.16
CA ILE A 201 19.15 56.20 -9.83
C ILE A 201 19.32 56.15 -8.31
N ILE A 202 19.55 54.99 -7.75
CA ILE A 202 19.78 54.69 -6.36
C ILE A 202 21.21 54.16 -6.27
N ASP A 203 22.15 54.99 -5.82
CA ASP A 203 23.54 54.59 -5.66
C ASP A 203 23.79 54.10 -4.23
N LEU A 204 24.29 52.86 -4.12
CA LEU A 204 24.67 52.24 -2.86
C LEU A 204 26.16 52.09 -2.78
N ASP A 205 26.76 52.73 -1.77
CA ASP A 205 28.17 52.59 -1.43
C ASP A 205 28.32 52.03 -0.01
N GLU A 206 29.05 50.92 0.12
CA GLU A 206 29.26 50.20 1.39
C GLU A 206 27.97 50.00 2.21
N GLY A 207 26.87 49.68 1.55
CA GLY A 207 25.55 49.49 2.19
C GLY A 207 24.86 50.77 2.64
N LYS A 208 25.33 51.94 2.19
CA LYS A 208 24.73 53.26 2.46
C LYS A 208 24.17 53.86 1.16
N PHE A 209 23.13 54.64 1.30
CA PHE A 209 22.55 55.41 0.20
C PHE A 209 23.32 56.73 0.00
N VAL A 210 23.83 56.96 -1.21
CA VAL A 210 24.67 58.12 -1.51
C VAL A 210 23.89 59.23 -2.21
N ALA A 211 23.04 58.96 -3.18
CA ALA A 211 22.28 59.98 -3.89
C ALA A 211 21.02 59.44 -4.60
N SER A 212 19.99 60.25 -4.70
CA SER A 212 18.86 60.10 -5.64
C SER A 212 18.31 61.45 -6.03
N PRO A 213 18.17 61.74 -7.31
CA PRO A 213 17.30 62.81 -7.75
C PRO A 213 15.84 62.37 -7.58
N GLN A 214 15.24 62.69 -6.43
CA GLN A 214 13.81 62.42 -6.20
C GLN A 214 12.97 63.22 -7.17
N LYS A 215 12.42 62.59 -8.22
CA LYS A 215 11.29 63.10 -8.95
C LYS A 215 10.04 62.89 -8.10
N ASN A 216 9.20 63.93 -7.96
CA ASN A 216 7.99 63.96 -7.17
C ASN A 216 7.11 62.73 -7.36
N VAL A 217 6.95 61.96 -6.29
CA VAL A 217 6.15 60.75 -6.28
C VAL A 217 4.72 61.08 -5.97
N THR A 218 3.85 60.95 -6.96
CA THR A 218 2.40 61.22 -6.87
C THR A 218 1.64 60.02 -6.22
N LYS A 219 0.75 60.41 -5.27
CA LYS A 219 -0.34 59.64 -4.62
C LYS A 219 -0.16 58.14 -4.38
N ILE A 220 -0.24 57.77 -3.10
CA ILE A 220 -0.35 56.40 -2.62
C ILE A 220 -1.67 55.80 -3.06
N GLU A 221 -1.67 54.95 -4.07
CA GLU A 221 -2.80 54.05 -4.37
C GLU A 221 -2.85 52.96 -3.30
N LYS A 222 -3.98 52.85 -2.57
CA LYS A 222 -4.17 51.72 -1.63
C LYS A 222 -4.23 50.42 -2.39
N LEU A 223 -3.55 49.42 -1.88
CA LEU A 223 -3.53 48.07 -2.44
C LEU A 223 -4.92 47.43 -2.28
N THR A 224 -5.60 47.12 -3.39
CA THR A 224 -6.80 46.29 -3.39
C THR A 224 -6.41 44.86 -3.64
N TYR A 225 -6.68 43.98 -2.68
CA TYR A 225 -6.46 42.53 -2.84
C TYR A 225 -7.54 42.00 -3.79
N GLY A 226 -7.12 41.36 -4.87
CA GLY A 226 -8.00 40.53 -5.70
C GLY A 226 -8.23 39.17 -5.05
N GLU A 227 -9.04 38.34 -5.72
CA GLU A 227 -9.26 36.95 -5.27
C GLU A 227 -7.96 36.18 -5.15
N SER A 228 -7.83 35.39 -4.08
CA SER A 228 -6.71 34.47 -3.92
C SER A 228 -6.82 33.35 -4.96
N HIS A 229 -5.84 33.24 -5.80
CA HIS A 229 -5.78 32.19 -6.81
C HIS A 229 -5.46 30.84 -6.14
N ARG A 230 -6.16 29.78 -6.57
CA ARG A 230 -6.00 28.43 -6.06
C ARG A 230 -5.63 27.48 -7.20
N LEU A 231 -4.70 26.58 -6.93
CA LEU A 231 -4.41 25.47 -7.84
C LEU A 231 -5.62 24.52 -7.85
N THR A 232 -6.23 24.33 -9.02
CA THR A 232 -7.31 23.33 -9.17
C THR A 232 -6.73 21.93 -9.40
N ILE A 233 -7.49 20.90 -9.03
CA ILE A 233 -7.09 19.49 -9.26
C ILE A 233 -6.77 19.26 -10.76
N LYS A 234 -7.59 19.79 -11.66
CA LYS A 234 -7.36 19.70 -13.11
C LYS A 234 -6.03 20.29 -13.53
N ASN A 235 -5.69 21.47 -13.00
CA ASN A 235 -4.42 22.15 -13.30
C ASN A 235 -3.24 21.39 -12.70
N ALA A 236 -3.39 20.83 -11.47
CA ALA A 236 -2.37 20.00 -10.84
C ALA A 236 -2.06 18.74 -11.67
N PHE A 237 -3.09 18.01 -12.14
CA PHE A 237 -2.89 16.87 -13.05
C PHE A 237 -2.28 17.27 -14.40
N SER A 238 -2.64 18.45 -14.95
CA SER A 238 -2.01 18.95 -16.17
C SER A 238 -0.50 19.22 -15.96
N MET A 239 -0.13 19.82 -14.84
CA MET A 239 1.29 20.01 -14.47
C MET A 239 2.00 18.69 -14.25
N THR A 240 1.39 17.73 -13.55
CA THR A 240 1.92 16.38 -13.36
C THR A 240 2.20 15.70 -14.70
N LYS A 241 1.24 15.75 -15.64
CA LYS A 241 1.42 15.18 -16.98
C LYS A 241 2.62 15.80 -17.71
N SER A 242 2.78 17.11 -17.62
CA SER A 242 3.93 17.81 -18.22
C SER A 242 5.25 17.42 -17.54
N ASN A 243 5.27 17.36 -16.19
CA ASN A 243 6.44 16.93 -15.42
C ASN A 243 6.85 15.49 -15.73
N VAL A 244 5.91 14.56 -15.83
CA VAL A 244 6.16 13.16 -16.20
C VAL A 244 6.77 13.07 -17.59
N LYS A 245 6.19 13.79 -18.57
CA LYS A 245 6.70 13.78 -19.94
C LYS A 245 8.10 14.37 -20.06
N SER A 246 8.37 15.47 -19.38
CA SER A 246 9.65 16.18 -19.48
C SER A 246 10.76 15.52 -18.65
N LYS A 247 10.42 14.87 -17.53
CA LYS A 247 11.34 14.27 -16.56
C LYS A 247 11.10 12.77 -16.41
N PHE A 248 10.86 12.07 -17.52
CA PHE A 248 10.46 10.66 -17.54
C PHE A 248 11.43 9.75 -16.80
N GLY A 249 12.76 9.99 -16.90
CA GLY A 249 13.75 9.18 -16.16
C GLY A 249 13.56 9.22 -14.63
N ARG A 250 13.30 10.41 -14.09
CA ARG A 250 13.02 10.57 -12.65
C ARG A 250 11.72 9.87 -12.24
N PHE A 251 10.67 10.05 -13.02
CA PHE A 251 9.39 9.38 -12.82
C PHE A 251 9.57 7.85 -12.83
N LEU A 252 10.33 7.33 -13.79
CA LEU A 252 10.59 5.89 -13.91
C LEU A 252 11.33 5.35 -12.68
N VAL A 253 12.36 6.06 -12.17
CA VAL A 253 13.08 5.65 -10.95
C VAL A 253 12.14 5.59 -9.75
N SER A 254 11.26 6.58 -9.56
CA SER A 254 10.27 6.57 -8.47
C SER A 254 9.26 5.43 -8.63
N VAL A 255 8.76 5.17 -9.83
CA VAL A 255 7.80 4.09 -10.10
C VAL A 255 8.44 2.73 -9.88
N LEU A 256 9.66 2.51 -10.41
CA LEU A 256 10.38 1.25 -10.24
C LEU A 256 10.72 0.98 -8.77
N SER A 257 11.11 2.00 -8.01
CA SER A 257 11.38 1.81 -6.58
C SER A 257 10.14 1.37 -5.80
N LEU A 258 8.97 1.94 -6.09
CA LEU A 258 7.70 1.54 -5.50
C LEU A 258 7.29 0.11 -5.93
N MET A 259 7.44 -0.20 -7.22
CA MET A 259 7.15 -1.53 -7.76
C MET A 259 8.05 -2.60 -7.12
N ILE A 260 9.36 -2.35 -7.06
CA ILE A 260 10.33 -3.28 -6.46
C ILE A 260 10.01 -3.50 -4.99
N ALA A 261 9.65 -2.45 -4.23
CA ALA A 261 9.24 -2.58 -2.84
C ALA A 261 8.02 -3.50 -2.69
N GLY A 262 7.01 -3.34 -3.55
CA GLY A 262 5.82 -4.21 -3.58
C GLY A 262 6.15 -5.65 -3.95
N VAL A 263 6.99 -5.87 -4.98
CA VAL A 263 7.43 -7.21 -5.43
C VAL A 263 8.27 -7.90 -4.35
N LEU A 264 9.18 -7.20 -3.69
CA LEU A 264 9.99 -7.75 -2.60
C LEU A 264 9.11 -8.22 -1.44
N LEU A 265 8.10 -7.45 -1.06
CA LEU A 265 7.14 -7.90 -0.05
C LEU A 265 6.39 -9.16 -0.51
N LEU A 266 5.88 -9.16 -1.74
CA LEU A 266 5.16 -10.32 -2.30
C LEU A 266 6.03 -11.57 -2.32
N THR A 267 7.28 -11.48 -2.79
CA THR A 267 8.18 -12.64 -2.87
C THR A 267 8.60 -13.12 -1.48
N THR A 268 8.76 -12.23 -0.51
CA THR A 268 9.08 -12.61 0.87
C THR A 268 7.90 -13.32 1.52
N VAL A 269 6.71 -12.74 1.47
CA VAL A 269 5.48 -13.36 1.99
C VAL A 269 5.20 -14.68 1.28
N SER A 270 5.43 -14.76 -0.02
CA SER A 270 5.26 -15.98 -0.81
C SER A 270 6.29 -17.05 -0.44
N GLY A 271 7.57 -16.67 -0.34
CA GLY A 271 8.65 -17.58 0.05
C GLY A 271 8.44 -18.16 1.45
N THR A 272 7.85 -17.36 2.34
CA THR A 272 7.52 -17.79 3.70
C THR A 272 6.34 -18.76 3.73
N ILE A 273 5.32 -18.55 2.92
CA ILE A 273 4.20 -19.50 2.78
C ILE A 273 4.69 -20.82 2.13
N ALA A 274 5.57 -20.76 1.13
CA ALA A 274 6.12 -21.94 0.48
C ALA A 274 7.10 -22.71 1.38
N SER A 275 7.90 -22.00 2.19
CA SER A 275 8.84 -22.63 3.14
C SER A 275 8.18 -23.06 4.45
N SER A 276 6.94 -22.64 4.71
CA SER A 276 6.21 -22.95 5.95
C SER A 276 5.57 -24.34 5.97
N GLY A 277 5.96 -25.24 5.07
CA GLY A 277 5.36 -26.58 5.03
C GLY A 277 3.86 -26.59 4.69
N GLN A 278 3.23 -25.42 4.42
CA GLN A 278 1.81 -25.37 4.09
C GLN A 278 1.51 -26.14 2.80
N GLY A 279 2.45 -26.14 1.86
CA GLY A 279 2.40 -27.02 0.68
C GLY A 279 2.58 -28.50 1.03
N ASP A 280 3.40 -28.82 2.01
CA ASP A 280 3.60 -30.20 2.50
C ASP A 280 2.41 -30.64 3.37
N ILE A 281 1.85 -29.73 4.17
CA ILE A 281 0.60 -29.97 4.92
C ILE A 281 -0.56 -30.22 3.95
N GLU A 282 -0.75 -29.35 2.95
CA GLU A 282 -1.79 -29.53 1.94
C GLU A 282 -1.61 -30.81 1.12
N LYS A 283 -0.35 -31.17 0.84
CA LYS A 283 0.02 -32.42 0.18
C LYS A 283 -0.22 -33.63 1.09
N LEU A 284 0.11 -33.58 2.37
CA LEU A 284 -0.17 -34.62 3.35
C LEU A 284 -1.68 -34.81 3.54
N LEU A 285 -2.44 -33.71 3.73
CA LEU A 285 -3.90 -33.76 3.79
C LEU A 285 -4.51 -34.29 2.50
N SER A 286 -3.96 -33.95 1.33
CA SER A 286 -4.43 -34.50 0.05
C SER A 286 -4.05 -35.96 -0.15
N THR A 287 -2.96 -36.40 0.48
CA THR A 287 -2.44 -37.77 0.38
C THR A 287 -3.12 -38.72 1.37
N TYR A 288 -3.26 -38.31 2.62
CA TYR A 288 -3.89 -39.14 3.66
C TYR A 288 -5.39 -38.85 3.84
N GLY A 289 -5.92 -37.84 3.15
CA GLY A 289 -7.31 -37.43 3.23
C GLY A 289 -7.65 -36.73 4.55
N ASP A 290 -8.92 -36.41 4.71
CA ASP A 290 -9.45 -35.74 5.92
C ASP A 290 -9.41 -36.65 7.15
N ALA A 291 -9.29 -37.97 6.97
CA ALA A 291 -9.16 -38.97 8.04
C ALA A 291 -7.90 -38.77 8.90
N LEU A 292 -6.89 -38.02 8.43
CA LEU A 292 -5.72 -37.62 9.24
C LEU A 292 -6.12 -36.86 10.51
N LYS A 293 -7.26 -36.18 10.51
CA LYS A 293 -7.78 -35.38 11.63
C LYS A 293 -8.74 -36.16 12.55
N ASP A 294 -8.80 -37.48 12.41
CA ASP A 294 -9.70 -38.33 13.16
C ASP A 294 -9.15 -38.67 14.53
N ILE A 295 -10.01 -38.58 15.53
CA ILE A 295 -9.77 -38.95 16.92
C ILE A 295 -10.78 -40.05 17.25
N SER A 296 -10.30 -41.25 17.45
CA SER A 296 -11.13 -42.38 17.86
C SER A 296 -11.12 -42.58 19.35
N ILE A 297 -12.26 -42.71 19.97
CA ILE A 297 -12.45 -43.03 21.38
C ILE A 297 -13.00 -44.43 21.44
N VAL A 298 -12.19 -45.37 21.98
CA VAL A 298 -12.48 -46.77 22.06
C VAL A 298 -12.59 -47.18 23.53
N SER A 299 -13.71 -47.68 23.94
CA SER A 299 -14.09 -47.99 25.31
C SER A 299 -13.11 -48.95 26.00
N SER A 300 -12.45 -49.84 25.25
CA SER A 300 -11.49 -50.82 25.78
C SER A 300 -10.08 -50.23 26.09
N PHE A 301 -9.74 -49.03 25.59
CA PHE A 301 -8.44 -48.39 25.80
C PHE A 301 -8.45 -47.28 26.84
N THR A 302 -9.60 -46.86 27.35
CA THR A 302 -9.73 -45.81 28.37
C THR A 302 -9.13 -46.19 29.74
N SER A 303 -8.67 -47.44 29.91
CA SER A 303 -8.11 -47.98 31.16
C SER A 303 -6.58 -47.99 31.24
N ALA A 304 -5.82 -47.50 30.28
CA ALA A 304 -4.41 -47.83 30.12
C ALA A 304 -3.43 -46.65 30.10
N VAL A 305 -3.70 -45.52 30.73
CA VAL A 305 -2.69 -44.47 30.92
C VAL A 305 -2.34 -44.33 32.41
N GLY A 306 -1.52 -45.25 32.90
CA GLY A 306 -0.77 -45.11 34.16
C GLY A 306 0.72 -44.90 33.81
N THR A 307 1.21 -43.71 34.09
CA THR A 307 2.66 -43.43 34.11
C THR A 307 3.25 -44.05 35.37
N ASP A 308 4.18 -44.93 35.19
CA ASP A 308 5.31 -45.41 36.00
C ASP A 308 5.41 -46.91 36.17
N ASP A 309 6.58 -47.41 35.80
CA ASP A 309 7.07 -48.80 35.93
C ASP A 309 7.18 -49.25 37.36
N ASN A 310 6.13 -49.48 38.13
CA ASN A 310 6.26 -50.29 39.37
C ASN A 310 5.02 -50.29 40.32
N GLN A 311 3.80 -50.20 39.84
CA GLN A 311 2.65 -50.59 40.70
C GLN A 311 1.57 -51.26 39.85
N GLU A 312 1.18 -52.49 40.29
CA GLU A 312 -0.04 -53.16 39.84
C GLU A 312 -1.25 -52.26 40.23
N GLU A 313 -1.65 -51.31 39.40
CA GLU A 313 -2.88 -50.58 39.61
C GLU A 313 -4.06 -51.29 38.91
N LYS A 314 -5.06 -51.55 39.73
CA LYS A 314 -6.36 -52.02 39.27
C LYS A 314 -6.96 -51.03 38.32
N PRO A 315 -7.65 -51.48 37.24
CA PRO A 315 -8.34 -50.57 36.34
C PRO A 315 -9.33 -49.69 37.14
N ASN A 316 -9.23 -48.38 36.95
CA ASN A 316 -10.16 -47.42 37.55
C ASN A 316 -11.53 -47.63 36.91
N ALA A 317 -12.45 -48.26 37.61
CA ALA A 317 -13.79 -48.62 37.13
C ALA A 317 -14.74 -47.39 36.84
N ASP A 318 -14.26 -46.19 37.18
CA ASP A 318 -15.10 -44.98 37.06
C ASP A 318 -15.07 -44.29 35.69
N VAL A 319 -14.12 -44.58 34.80
CA VAL A 319 -14.00 -43.93 33.48
C VAL A 319 -14.95 -44.58 32.45
N SER A 320 -15.43 -45.80 32.67
CA SER A 320 -16.32 -46.48 31.73
C SER A 320 -17.78 -45.97 31.76
N GLN A 321 -18.14 -45.10 32.72
CA GLN A 321 -19.57 -44.70 32.90
C GLN A 321 -19.99 -43.43 32.16
N ASP A 322 -19.09 -42.63 31.54
CA ASP A 322 -19.49 -41.36 30.94
C ASP A 322 -19.13 -41.15 29.45
N ILE A 323 -18.85 -42.23 28.71
CA ILE A 323 -18.55 -42.12 27.27
C ILE A 323 -19.76 -41.56 26.49
N GLY A 324 -20.99 -41.83 26.92
CA GLY A 324 -22.20 -41.29 26.33
C GLY A 324 -22.30 -39.76 26.51
N GLY A 325 -21.98 -39.25 27.69
CA GLY A 325 -21.90 -37.82 27.96
C GLY A 325 -20.80 -37.11 27.18
N LEU A 326 -19.69 -37.84 26.92
CA LEU A 326 -18.58 -37.33 26.15
C LEU A 326 -18.94 -37.15 24.66
N TYR A 327 -19.65 -38.08 24.05
CA TYR A 327 -20.15 -37.92 22.68
C TYR A 327 -21.03 -36.68 22.55
N ASP A 328 -22.00 -36.50 23.46
CA ASP A 328 -22.91 -35.36 23.45
C ASP A 328 -22.16 -34.00 23.61
N GLN A 329 -21.03 -33.98 24.32
CA GLN A 329 -20.18 -32.81 24.46
C GLN A 329 -19.55 -32.35 23.14
N TYR A 330 -19.15 -33.28 22.29
CA TYR A 330 -18.48 -32.96 21.01
C TYR A 330 -19.46 -32.82 19.85
N VAL A 331 -20.71 -33.23 20.00
CA VAL A 331 -21.78 -32.96 19.01
C VAL A 331 -22.08 -31.47 19.00
N GLY A 332 -21.70 -30.78 17.92
CA GLY A 332 -21.89 -29.32 17.77
C GLY A 332 -20.79 -28.45 18.34
N ASP A 333 -19.67 -29.02 18.84
CA ASP A 333 -18.47 -28.23 19.18
C ASP A 333 -17.91 -27.53 17.92
N GLU A 334 -17.57 -26.25 18.05
CA GLU A 334 -17.09 -25.44 16.94
C GLU A 334 -15.78 -25.98 16.30
N ARG A 335 -14.99 -26.72 17.05
CA ARG A 335 -13.72 -27.37 16.62
C ARG A 335 -13.94 -28.66 15.84
N VAL A 336 -15.16 -29.23 15.89
CA VAL A 336 -15.51 -30.53 15.33
C VAL A 336 -16.25 -30.35 14.01
N ASP A 337 -15.86 -31.13 12.99
CA ASP A 337 -16.55 -31.20 11.71
C ASP A 337 -17.77 -32.13 11.83
N PHE A 338 -17.55 -33.35 12.36
CA PHE A 338 -18.61 -34.28 12.71
C PHE A 338 -18.14 -35.30 13.76
N THR A 339 -19.13 -35.99 14.34
CA THR A 339 -18.95 -37.19 15.17
C THR A 339 -19.66 -38.36 14.56
N ALA A 340 -19.14 -39.58 14.73
CA ALA A 340 -19.74 -40.80 14.23
C ALA A 340 -19.50 -41.96 15.19
N PHE A 341 -20.52 -42.83 15.41
CA PHE A 341 -20.33 -44.06 16.16
C PHE A 341 -19.60 -45.11 15.33
N LEU A 342 -18.70 -45.84 15.97
CA LEU A 342 -17.88 -46.89 15.36
C LEU A 342 -18.42 -48.26 15.78
N GLN A 343 -19.41 -48.77 15.06
CA GLN A 343 -19.97 -50.09 15.28
C GLN A 343 -19.57 -51.03 14.14
N ALA A 344 -18.88 -52.09 14.44
CA ALA A 344 -18.61 -53.14 13.48
C ALA A 344 -19.86 -54.00 13.24
N PHE A 345 -20.12 -54.30 11.98
CA PHE A 345 -21.23 -55.16 11.55
C PHE A 345 -20.69 -56.34 10.73
N ASP A 346 -21.31 -57.50 10.85
CA ASP A 346 -20.96 -58.68 10.09
C ASP A 346 -22.21 -59.28 9.40
N ASN A 347 -22.01 -60.04 8.32
CA ASN A 347 -23.08 -60.61 7.52
C ASN A 347 -24.18 -59.62 7.14
N ILE A 348 -23.78 -58.46 6.66
CA ILE A 348 -24.68 -57.32 6.33
C ILE A 348 -25.54 -57.70 5.14
N LYS A 349 -26.87 -57.44 5.29
CA LYS A 349 -27.85 -57.50 4.20
C LYS A 349 -28.61 -56.20 4.16
N VAL A 350 -28.65 -55.56 2.99
CA VAL A 350 -29.36 -54.29 2.79
C VAL A 350 -30.38 -54.46 1.65
N THR A 351 -31.60 -54.12 1.95
CA THR A 351 -32.70 -54.15 0.99
C THR A 351 -33.25 -52.73 0.80
N VAL A 352 -33.48 -52.34 -0.44
CA VAL A 352 -34.11 -51.07 -0.81
C VAL A 352 -35.24 -51.35 -1.77
N ASP A 353 -36.43 -50.87 -1.46
CA ASP A 353 -37.65 -51.10 -2.26
C ASP A 353 -37.88 -52.61 -2.54
N GLY A 354 -37.56 -53.51 -1.58
CA GLY A 354 -37.72 -54.96 -1.67
C GLY A 354 -36.67 -55.70 -2.50
N LYS A 355 -35.61 -54.99 -2.96
CA LYS A 355 -34.50 -55.58 -3.70
C LYS A 355 -33.24 -55.57 -2.83
N GLU A 356 -32.59 -56.75 -2.66
CA GLU A 356 -31.32 -56.90 -1.95
C GLU A 356 -30.13 -56.46 -2.83
N TYR A 357 -29.19 -55.75 -2.25
CA TYR A 357 -27.99 -55.26 -2.91
C TYR A 357 -26.73 -55.86 -2.29
N PRO A 358 -25.71 -56.12 -3.10
CA PRO A 358 -24.45 -56.68 -2.60
C PRO A 358 -23.72 -55.66 -1.73
N ILE A 359 -23.18 -56.13 -0.61
CA ILE A 359 -22.35 -55.37 0.34
C ILE A 359 -21.01 -56.10 0.43
N GLU A 360 -19.91 -55.35 0.29
CA GLU A 360 -18.59 -55.88 0.56
C GLU A 360 -18.40 -55.95 2.08
N GLY A 361 -17.90 -57.12 2.58
CA GLY A 361 -17.75 -57.38 4.00
C GLY A 361 -16.97 -56.24 4.69
N THR A 362 -17.52 -55.84 5.84
CA THR A 362 -16.85 -54.81 6.64
C THR A 362 -15.60 -55.37 7.27
N GLY A 363 -14.53 -54.55 7.26
CA GLY A 363 -13.39 -54.79 8.12
C GLY A 363 -13.74 -54.63 9.60
N THR A 364 -12.74 -54.68 10.45
CA THR A 364 -12.92 -54.70 11.91
C THR A 364 -13.45 -53.39 12.49
N VAL A 365 -13.03 -52.23 11.96
CA VAL A 365 -13.44 -50.89 12.46
C VAL A 365 -13.97 -50.07 11.31
N PRO A 366 -15.18 -49.48 11.42
CA PRO A 366 -15.70 -48.57 10.41
C PRO A 366 -14.76 -47.35 10.23
N SER A 367 -14.56 -46.99 8.97
CA SER A 367 -13.74 -45.83 8.63
C SER A 367 -14.43 -44.99 7.57
N ILE A 368 -14.16 -43.70 7.59
CA ILE A 368 -14.70 -42.73 6.64
C ILE A 368 -13.60 -41.79 6.19
N ASN A 369 -13.32 -41.69 4.89
CA ASN A 369 -12.39 -40.71 4.37
C ASN A 369 -13.05 -39.32 4.33
N LYS A 370 -14.16 -39.20 3.62
CA LYS A 370 -14.94 -37.96 3.55
C LYS A 370 -16.42 -38.24 3.32
N LEU A 371 -17.26 -37.29 3.70
CA LEU A 371 -18.67 -37.30 3.32
C LEU A 371 -18.79 -36.77 1.89
N ILE A 372 -19.35 -37.58 0.97
CA ILE A 372 -19.49 -37.23 -0.45
C ILE A 372 -20.77 -36.43 -0.68
N ALA A 373 -21.86 -36.81 0.01
CA ALA A 373 -23.15 -36.15 -0.11
C ALA A 373 -23.91 -36.21 1.22
N GLY A 374 -24.80 -35.25 1.47
CA GLY A 374 -25.67 -35.22 2.64
C GLY A 374 -24.96 -34.74 3.92
N LYS A 375 -25.33 -35.33 5.06
CA LYS A 375 -24.82 -34.98 6.41
C LYS A 375 -24.67 -36.25 7.27
N MET A 376 -23.90 -36.12 8.36
CA MET A 376 -23.88 -37.19 9.38
C MET A 376 -25.21 -37.25 10.14
N PRO A 377 -25.57 -38.45 10.70
CA PRO A 377 -26.79 -38.64 11.45
C PRO A 377 -26.86 -37.74 12.68
N THR A 378 -28.04 -37.20 12.96
CA THR A 378 -28.23 -36.19 14.03
C THR A 378 -28.84 -36.75 15.34
N GLY A 379 -29.14 -38.02 15.38
CA GLY A 379 -29.40 -38.73 16.64
C GLY A 379 -30.84 -38.85 17.10
N LYS A 380 -31.86 -38.31 16.41
CA LYS A 380 -33.27 -38.41 16.84
C LYS A 380 -34.13 -39.42 16.11
N ASP A 381 -33.79 -39.73 14.85
CA ASP A 381 -34.51 -40.67 13.99
C ASP A 381 -33.52 -41.78 13.58
N ASN A 382 -34.08 -42.89 13.04
CA ASN A 382 -33.26 -43.95 12.46
C ASN A 382 -32.60 -43.46 11.16
N GLU A 383 -31.51 -42.72 11.31
CA GLU A 383 -30.72 -42.16 10.20
C GLU A 383 -29.47 -43.00 9.98
N VAL A 384 -29.01 -43.10 8.72
CA VAL A 384 -27.79 -43.81 8.35
C VAL A 384 -27.02 -43.08 7.26
N VAL A 385 -25.69 -43.10 7.37
CA VAL A 385 -24.75 -42.78 6.29
C VAL A 385 -24.28 -44.10 5.69
N VAL A 386 -24.37 -44.22 4.36
CA VAL A 386 -24.04 -45.42 3.61
C VAL A 386 -22.77 -45.23 2.77
N PRO A 387 -22.03 -46.29 2.44
CA PRO A 387 -20.86 -46.20 1.58
C PRO A 387 -21.26 -45.92 0.12
N ASP A 388 -20.42 -45.24 -0.63
CA ASP A 388 -20.66 -44.88 -2.04
C ASP A 388 -20.64 -46.10 -2.96
N SER A 389 -19.92 -47.16 -2.63
CA SER A 389 -19.94 -48.48 -3.27
C SER A 389 -21.37 -49.06 -3.30
N PHE A 390 -22.09 -48.99 -2.18
CA PHE A 390 -23.48 -49.41 -2.06
C PHE A 390 -24.37 -48.57 -2.97
N VAL A 391 -24.25 -47.25 -2.97
CA VAL A 391 -25.04 -46.36 -3.84
C VAL A 391 -24.77 -46.64 -5.32
N LYS A 392 -23.52 -46.87 -5.69
CA LYS A 392 -23.12 -47.27 -7.05
C LYS A 392 -23.78 -48.61 -7.45
N SER A 393 -23.89 -49.59 -6.52
CA SER A 393 -24.55 -50.87 -6.78
C SER A 393 -26.03 -50.72 -7.05
N MET A 394 -26.67 -49.67 -6.51
CA MET A 394 -28.06 -49.32 -6.83
C MET A 394 -28.24 -48.68 -8.21
N GLY A 395 -27.17 -48.19 -8.84
CA GLY A 395 -27.20 -47.51 -10.15
C GLY A 395 -27.81 -46.10 -10.12
N ILE A 396 -27.76 -45.41 -8.98
CA ILE A 396 -28.29 -44.07 -8.77
C ILE A 396 -27.17 -43.10 -8.37
N SER A 397 -27.42 -41.79 -8.46
CA SER A 397 -26.48 -40.79 -7.95
C SER A 397 -26.54 -40.68 -6.42
N ASN A 398 -25.46 -40.15 -5.82
CA ASN A 398 -25.35 -39.96 -4.37
C ASN A 398 -26.46 -39.03 -3.83
N GLU A 399 -26.86 -38.02 -4.58
CA GLU A 399 -27.94 -37.11 -4.21
C GLU A 399 -29.31 -37.80 -4.27
N GLN A 400 -29.50 -38.76 -5.19
CA GLN A 400 -30.74 -39.53 -5.31
C GLN A 400 -30.90 -40.60 -4.23
N ALA A 401 -29.77 -41.00 -3.60
CA ALA A 401 -29.80 -41.94 -2.49
C ALA A 401 -30.31 -41.29 -1.19
N ILE A 402 -30.01 -39.98 -1.01
CA ILE A 402 -30.43 -39.25 0.19
C ILE A 402 -31.95 -39.19 0.28
N GLY A 403 -32.48 -39.57 1.44
CA GLY A 403 -33.91 -39.60 1.73
C GLY A 403 -34.60 -40.94 1.45
N LYS A 404 -33.91 -41.91 0.81
CA LYS A 404 -34.41 -43.28 0.68
C LYS A 404 -34.34 -44.01 2.00
N GLU A 405 -35.27 -44.99 2.20
CA GLU A 405 -35.24 -45.90 3.32
C GLU A 405 -34.56 -47.19 2.91
N ILE A 406 -33.80 -47.77 3.82
CA ILE A 406 -33.15 -49.07 3.68
C ILE A 406 -33.60 -49.97 4.81
N ASP A 407 -33.83 -51.25 4.50
CA ASP A 407 -33.95 -52.29 5.50
C ASP A 407 -32.57 -52.94 5.67
N PHE A 408 -31.95 -52.68 6.80
CA PHE A 408 -30.60 -53.15 7.15
C PHE A 408 -30.70 -54.28 8.15
N SER A 409 -29.96 -55.38 7.95
CA SER A 409 -29.79 -56.45 8.92
C SER A 409 -28.36 -56.88 8.99
N SER A 410 -27.88 -57.20 10.19
CA SER A 410 -26.49 -57.60 10.45
C SER A 410 -26.40 -58.55 11.63
N ALA A 411 -25.36 -59.36 11.63
CA ALA A 411 -24.93 -60.10 12.84
C ALA A 411 -24.12 -59.13 13.74
N ILE A 412 -24.50 -59.09 15.01
CA ILE A 412 -23.84 -58.24 16.02
C ILE A 412 -23.29 -59.18 17.10
N TYR A 413 -22.02 -58.95 17.49
CA TYR A 413 -21.33 -59.68 18.52
C TYR A 413 -21.57 -59.03 19.88
N ASN A 414 -22.20 -59.76 20.80
CA ASN A 414 -22.34 -59.34 22.19
C ASN A 414 -21.21 -59.97 23.03
N TRP A 415 -20.33 -59.18 23.61
CA TRP A 415 -19.20 -59.57 24.43
C TRP A 415 -19.48 -59.42 25.94
N ASP A 416 -20.64 -58.97 26.37
CA ASP A 416 -20.96 -58.68 27.76
C ASP A 416 -20.84 -59.88 28.69
N THR A 417 -20.86 -61.09 28.16
CA THR A 417 -20.77 -62.35 28.92
C THR A 417 -19.36 -62.96 28.92
N GLY A 418 -18.35 -62.30 28.31
CA GLY A 418 -17.00 -62.80 28.17
C GLY A 418 -16.74 -63.64 26.94
N ASP A 419 -17.69 -64.49 26.51
CA ASP A 419 -17.66 -65.17 25.21
C ASP A 419 -18.63 -64.51 24.22
N PRO A 420 -18.23 -64.30 22.96
CA PRO A 420 -19.06 -63.61 21.99
C PRO A 420 -20.33 -64.37 21.67
N VAL A 421 -21.49 -63.80 21.92
CA VAL A 421 -22.79 -64.28 21.48
C VAL A 421 -23.20 -63.50 20.23
N ILE A 422 -23.39 -64.24 19.12
CA ILE A 422 -23.82 -63.64 17.85
C ILE A 422 -25.33 -63.59 17.78
N LYS A 423 -25.90 -62.43 17.54
CA LYS A 423 -27.31 -62.23 17.29
C LYS A 423 -27.56 -61.39 16.02
N ASN A 424 -28.59 -61.75 15.27
CA ASN A 424 -29.02 -60.93 14.13
C ASN A 424 -29.98 -59.83 14.62
N ALA A 425 -29.71 -58.64 14.21
CA ALA A 425 -30.53 -57.45 14.43
C ALA A 425 -30.89 -56.81 13.10
N SER A 426 -32.01 -56.11 13.05
CA SER A 426 -32.47 -55.45 11.83
C SER A 426 -33.14 -54.13 12.14
N ILE A 427 -33.01 -53.18 11.21
CA ILE A 427 -33.56 -51.84 11.36
C ILE A 427 -33.93 -51.27 9.98
N THR A 428 -35.05 -50.54 9.93
CA THR A 428 -35.33 -49.67 8.79
C THR A 428 -34.77 -48.27 9.11
N ALA A 429 -33.89 -47.76 8.23
CA ALA A 429 -33.22 -46.48 8.44
C ALA A 429 -33.27 -45.63 7.16
N LYS A 430 -33.28 -44.32 7.36
CA LYS A 430 -33.28 -43.34 6.27
C LYS A 430 -31.84 -42.91 5.94
N ILE A 431 -31.49 -42.97 4.65
CA ILE A 431 -30.18 -42.45 4.18
C ILE A 431 -30.14 -40.93 4.30
N VAL A 432 -29.23 -40.41 5.08
CA VAL A 432 -29.00 -38.97 5.28
C VAL A 432 -27.67 -38.48 4.71
N GLY A 433 -26.73 -39.41 4.41
CA GLY A 433 -25.48 -39.10 3.79
C GLY A 433 -24.84 -40.30 3.08
N VAL A 434 -23.84 -39.99 2.25
CA VAL A 434 -23.03 -40.99 1.52
C VAL A 434 -21.56 -40.70 1.80
N ALA A 435 -20.83 -41.73 2.24
CA ALA A 435 -19.43 -41.65 2.63
C ALA A 435 -18.52 -42.35 1.60
N ASP A 436 -17.32 -41.78 1.43
CA ASP A 436 -16.21 -42.42 0.72
C ASP A 436 -15.59 -43.49 1.62
N ASN A 437 -15.50 -44.70 1.16
CA ASN A 437 -14.95 -45.85 1.88
C ASN A 437 -13.47 -46.16 1.49
N THR A 438 -12.78 -45.21 0.87
CA THR A 438 -11.35 -45.34 0.60
C THR A 438 -10.51 -44.88 1.81
N THR A 439 -9.34 -45.49 2.01
CA THR A 439 -8.33 -45.05 2.95
C THR A 439 -6.97 -45.04 2.27
N TYR A 440 -6.01 -44.36 2.87
CA TYR A 440 -4.64 -44.31 2.36
C TYR A 440 -3.68 -44.90 3.43
N MET A 441 -2.78 -45.73 2.99
CA MET A 441 -1.73 -46.30 3.87
C MET A 441 -0.38 -46.13 3.21
N GLU A 442 0.64 -45.79 4.03
CA GLU A 442 2.03 -45.77 3.60
C GLU A 442 2.59 -47.16 3.69
N LEU A 443 2.96 -47.76 2.54
CA LEU A 443 3.64 -49.01 2.44
C LEU A 443 5.01 -48.82 1.76
N GLU A 444 6.08 -49.13 2.46
CA GLU A 444 7.45 -49.04 1.95
C GLU A 444 7.80 -47.62 1.39
N GLY A 445 7.26 -46.56 2.00
CA GLY A 445 7.49 -45.15 1.58
C GLY A 445 6.62 -44.68 0.40
N ASN A 446 5.68 -45.53 -0.06
CA ASN A 446 4.65 -45.14 -1.03
C ASN A 446 3.28 -45.07 -0.35
N VAL A 447 2.49 -44.07 -0.70
CA VAL A 447 1.10 -44.00 -0.23
C VAL A 447 0.23 -44.69 -1.25
N GLU A 448 -0.43 -45.76 -0.79
CA GLU A 448 -1.35 -46.55 -1.60
C GLU A 448 -2.79 -46.36 -1.13
N GLU A 449 -3.71 -46.34 -2.08
CA GLU A 449 -5.15 -46.21 -1.87
C GLU A 449 -5.73 -47.60 -1.67
N PHE A 450 -6.49 -47.78 -0.60
CA PHE A 450 -7.17 -49.01 -0.28
C PHE A 450 -8.67 -48.75 -0.12
N THR A 451 -9.48 -49.63 -0.66
CA THR A 451 -10.91 -49.66 -0.35
C THR A 451 -11.11 -50.45 0.94
N ILE A 452 -11.61 -49.81 1.97
CA ILE A 452 -12.09 -50.47 3.17
C ILE A 452 -13.47 -51.05 2.86
N GLY A 453 -13.83 -52.16 3.48
CA GLY A 453 -15.20 -52.73 3.35
C GLY A 453 -16.30 -51.69 3.65
N ASP A 454 -17.49 -51.97 3.19
CA ASP A 454 -18.63 -51.06 3.30
C ASP A 454 -18.98 -50.71 4.75
N SER A 455 -18.78 -49.46 5.13
CA SER A 455 -19.03 -48.94 6.47
C SER A 455 -20.36 -48.18 6.51
N PHE A 456 -21.22 -48.54 7.47
CA PHE A 456 -22.49 -47.89 7.74
C PHE A 456 -22.45 -47.17 9.08
N PHE A 457 -22.84 -45.88 9.10
CA PHE A 457 -22.80 -45.05 10.31
C PHE A 457 -24.24 -44.68 10.68
N PHE A 458 -24.76 -45.30 11.72
CA PHE A 458 -26.09 -45.05 12.22
C PHE A 458 -26.15 -43.94 13.25
N SER A 459 -27.31 -43.33 13.41
CA SER A 459 -27.64 -42.46 14.52
C SER A 459 -27.59 -43.23 15.85
N LYS A 460 -27.45 -42.50 16.96
CA LYS A 460 -27.47 -43.11 18.30
C LYS A 460 -28.74 -43.97 18.50
N THR A 461 -29.92 -43.40 18.16
CA THR A 461 -31.20 -44.11 18.27
C THR A 461 -31.22 -45.42 17.47
N GLY A 462 -30.70 -45.39 16.23
CA GLY A 462 -30.65 -46.59 15.40
C GLY A 462 -29.67 -47.64 15.95
N LEU A 463 -28.53 -47.22 16.52
CA LEU A 463 -27.60 -48.14 17.16
C LEU A 463 -28.14 -48.73 18.46
N ASP A 464 -28.79 -47.92 19.28
CA ASP A 464 -29.41 -48.39 20.53
C ASP A 464 -30.47 -49.48 20.24
N ASP A 465 -31.28 -49.31 19.19
CA ASP A 465 -32.21 -50.34 18.74
C ASP A 465 -31.52 -51.63 18.29
N LEU A 466 -30.51 -51.53 17.41
CA LEU A 466 -29.75 -52.70 16.92
C LEU A 466 -29.05 -53.42 18.05
N ARG A 467 -28.41 -52.72 18.96
CA ARG A 467 -27.68 -53.29 20.13
C ARG A 467 -28.65 -53.88 21.14
N GLY A 468 -29.79 -53.23 21.37
CA GLY A 468 -30.84 -53.79 22.23
C GLY A 468 -31.38 -55.12 21.72
N GLN A 469 -31.60 -55.27 20.39
CA GLN A 469 -31.98 -56.56 19.76
C GLN A 469 -30.90 -57.60 19.95
N ALA A 470 -29.64 -57.23 19.92
CA ALA A 470 -28.50 -58.12 20.20
C ALA A 470 -28.34 -58.46 21.70
N GLY A 471 -29.09 -57.81 22.57
CA GLY A 471 -29.02 -57.99 24.03
C GLY A 471 -27.79 -57.39 24.65
N ILE A 472 -27.22 -56.33 24.06
CA ILE A 472 -26.09 -55.60 24.61
C ILE A 472 -26.65 -54.56 25.59
N GLU A 473 -26.33 -54.70 26.86
CA GLU A 473 -26.79 -53.83 27.95
C GLU A 473 -25.78 -52.69 28.26
N ASN A 474 -24.54 -52.82 27.79
CA ASN A 474 -23.52 -51.82 27.99
C ASN A 474 -23.82 -50.56 27.14
N GLU A 475 -23.97 -49.39 27.76
CA GLU A 475 -24.22 -48.11 27.09
C GLU A 475 -23.01 -47.51 26.39
N ALA A 476 -21.79 -48.01 26.72
CA ALA A 476 -20.56 -47.48 26.12
C ALA A 476 -20.48 -47.84 24.62
N MET A 477 -20.27 -46.83 23.82
CA MET A 477 -20.08 -46.97 22.36
C MET A 477 -18.81 -46.29 21.93
N ASP A 478 -18.05 -46.97 21.09
CA ASP A 478 -16.92 -46.38 20.43
C ASP A 478 -17.35 -45.34 19.43
N PHE A 479 -16.66 -44.22 19.36
CA PHE A 479 -16.99 -43.15 18.43
C PHE A 479 -15.77 -42.38 17.91
N LEU A 480 -15.96 -41.73 16.79
CA LEU A 480 -14.99 -40.92 16.06
C LEU A 480 -15.36 -39.45 16.21
N ILE A 481 -14.36 -38.63 16.45
CA ILE A 481 -14.44 -37.17 16.36
C ILE A 481 -13.56 -36.75 15.19
N ARG A 482 -14.09 -36.08 14.17
CA ARG A 482 -13.28 -35.43 13.14
C ARG A 482 -13.08 -33.97 13.47
N ALA A 483 -11.85 -33.56 13.72
CA ALA A 483 -11.52 -32.17 13.93
C ALA A 483 -11.55 -31.37 12.62
N LYS A 484 -11.91 -30.08 12.68
CA LYS A 484 -11.89 -29.20 11.51
C LYS A 484 -10.47 -28.91 11.03
N THR A 485 -9.57 -28.66 11.95
CA THR A 485 -8.17 -28.35 11.65
C THR A 485 -7.20 -29.25 12.43
N PRO A 486 -5.94 -29.38 11.97
CA PRO A 486 -4.90 -30.06 12.74
C PRO A 486 -4.70 -29.50 14.16
N THR A 487 -4.81 -28.19 14.33
CA THR A 487 -4.69 -27.52 15.64
C THR A 487 -5.85 -27.88 16.56
N ASP A 488 -7.09 -27.94 16.02
CA ASP A 488 -8.27 -28.36 16.79
C ASP A 488 -8.12 -29.82 17.25
N MET A 489 -7.56 -30.70 16.41
CA MET A 489 -7.30 -32.10 16.77
C MET A 489 -6.40 -32.21 18.00
N ILE A 490 -5.29 -31.46 18.03
CA ILE A 490 -4.37 -31.45 19.17
C ILE A 490 -5.05 -30.90 20.42
N ALA A 491 -5.81 -29.81 20.29
CA ALA A 491 -6.54 -29.23 21.42
C ALA A 491 -7.57 -30.22 22.01
N ILE A 492 -8.29 -30.94 21.17
CA ILE A 492 -9.24 -31.98 21.61
C ILE A 492 -8.49 -33.15 22.26
N LYS A 493 -7.37 -33.62 21.69
CA LYS A 493 -6.52 -34.66 22.29
C LYS A 493 -6.05 -34.28 23.70
N ASP A 494 -5.55 -33.05 23.86
CA ASP A 494 -5.06 -32.59 25.16
C ASP A 494 -6.19 -32.48 26.18
N GLU A 495 -7.37 -32.01 25.80
CA GLU A 495 -8.57 -31.99 26.65
C GLU A 495 -9.01 -33.38 27.09
N LEU A 496 -8.97 -34.36 26.17
CA LEU A 496 -9.27 -35.78 26.48
C LEU A 496 -8.25 -36.37 27.45
N ASN A 497 -6.97 -36.12 27.22
CA ASN A 497 -5.88 -36.59 28.11
C ASN A 497 -6.01 -35.99 29.53
N GLU A 498 -6.37 -34.70 29.66
CA GLU A 498 -6.65 -34.06 30.96
C GLU A 498 -7.82 -34.75 31.71
N LYS A 499 -8.79 -35.27 30.96
CA LYS A 499 -9.89 -36.09 31.52
C LYS A 499 -9.52 -37.54 31.79
N GLY A 500 -8.26 -37.95 31.55
CA GLY A 500 -7.79 -39.33 31.74
C GLY A 500 -8.24 -40.28 30.63
N ILE A 501 -8.63 -39.77 29.47
CA ILE A 501 -9.05 -40.54 28.30
C ILE A 501 -7.93 -40.54 27.28
N ALA A 502 -7.44 -41.73 26.91
CA ALA A 502 -6.42 -41.88 25.87
C ALA A 502 -7.06 -42.04 24.48
N PRO A 503 -7.14 -41.00 23.65
CA PRO A 503 -7.68 -41.13 22.31
C PRO A 503 -6.69 -41.78 21.35
N LEU A 504 -7.20 -42.43 20.31
CA LEU A 504 -6.42 -43.00 19.21
C LEU A 504 -6.48 -42.06 18.00
N GLY A 505 -5.34 -41.82 17.34
CA GLY A 505 -5.23 -40.99 16.17
C GLY A 505 -3.79 -40.80 15.69
N GLN A 506 -3.61 -40.12 14.58
CA GLN A 506 -2.30 -39.82 13.98
C GLN A 506 -1.63 -38.59 14.64
N PHE A 507 -1.62 -38.54 15.97
CA PHE A 507 -1.24 -37.32 16.71
C PHE A 507 0.19 -36.89 16.48
N GLU A 508 1.18 -37.81 16.48
CA GLU A 508 2.58 -37.46 16.26
C GLU A 508 2.81 -36.76 14.93
N LEU A 509 2.19 -37.28 13.85
CA LEU A 509 2.28 -36.69 12.54
C LEU A 509 1.64 -35.31 12.50
N VAL A 510 0.47 -35.17 13.13
CA VAL A 510 -0.26 -33.87 13.17
C VAL A 510 0.45 -32.87 14.06
N GLU A 511 1.04 -33.27 15.19
CA GLU A 511 1.86 -32.39 16.04
C GLU A 511 3.09 -31.88 15.33
N ASP A 512 3.80 -32.75 14.59
CA ASP A 512 4.94 -32.33 13.77
C ASP A 512 4.53 -31.32 12.69
N ILE A 513 3.40 -31.55 12.06
CA ILE A 513 2.82 -30.61 11.08
C ILE A 513 2.52 -29.26 11.72
N VAL A 514 1.84 -29.24 12.87
CA VAL A 514 1.48 -28.00 13.57
C VAL A 514 2.74 -27.28 14.04
N ARG A 515 3.69 -27.99 14.64
CA ARG A 515 4.97 -27.42 15.11
C ARG A 515 5.80 -26.83 13.98
N LEU A 516 5.90 -27.50 12.84
CA LEU A 516 6.58 -26.97 11.65
C LEU A 516 5.88 -25.71 11.10
N ASN A 517 4.55 -25.71 11.10
CA ASN A 517 3.76 -24.55 10.68
C ASN A 517 3.99 -23.34 11.59
N ASP A 518 4.01 -23.54 12.90
CA ASP A 518 4.21 -22.44 13.88
C ASP A 518 5.63 -21.88 13.83
N GLN A 519 6.65 -22.73 13.79
CA GLN A 519 8.06 -22.30 13.68
C GLN A 519 8.32 -21.51 12.40
N THR A 520 7.74 -21.95 11.29
CA THR A 520 7.90 -21.27 10.00
C THR A 520 7.10 -19.98 9.92
N THR A 521 5.93 -19.91 10.54
CA THR A 521 5.13 -18.69 10.60
C THR A 521 5.82 -17.59 11.43
N GLU A 522 6.43 -17.91 12.57
CA GLU A 522 7.18 -16.97 13.40
C GLU A 522 8.45 -16.43 12.71
N GLN A 523 9.28 -17.31 12.15
CA GLN A 523 10.50 -16.91 11.44
C GLN A 523 10.19 -16.09 10.19
N SER A 524 9.14 -16.44 9.48
CA SER A 524 8.75 -15.78 8.25
C SER A 524 8.09 -14.43 8.49
N GLY A 525 7.31 -14.29 9.54
CA GLY A 525 6.72 -13.02 9.96
C GLY A 525 7.79 -11.96 10.26
N SER A 526 8.83 -12.33 11.00
CA SER A 526 9.94 -11.43 11.34
C SER A 526 10.77 -11.02 10.13
N ALA A 527 11.09 -11.94 9.23
CA ALA A 527 11.83 -11.66 8.00
C ALA A 527 11.02 -10.75 7.04
N SER A 528 9.72 -11.01 6.87
CA SER A 528 8.84 -10.18 6.05
C SER A 528 8.71 -8.77 6.61
N MET A 529 8.60 -8.62 7.92
CA MET A 529 8.56 -7.32 8.59
C MET A 529 9.87 -6.55 8.38
N PHE A 530 11.03 -7.20 8.53
CA PHE A 530 12.33 -6.58 8.31
C PHE A 530 12.51 -6.09 6.87
N ILE A 531 12.17 -6.92 5.88
CA ILE A 531 12.25 -6.55 4.45
C ILE A 531 11.24 -5.45 4.13
N GLY A 532 10.04 -5.49 4.71
CA GLY A 532 9.05 -4.42 4.57
C GLY A 532 9.57 -3.07 5.09
N ILE A 533 10.18 -3.04 6.27
CA ILE A 533 10.80 -1.84 6.84
C ILE A 533 11.93 -1.34 5.93
N LEU A 534 12.82 -2.23 5.49
CA LEU A 534 13.94 -1.88 4.60
C LEU A 534 13.43 -1.28 3.28
N ALA A 535 12.38 -1.83 2.69
CA ALA A 535 11.78 -1.31 1.47
C ALA A 535 11.19 0.10 1.68
N VAL A 536 10.51 0.34 2.81
CA VAL A 536 10.00 1.68 3.16
C VAL A 536 11.15 2.68 3.30
N VAL A 537 12.21 2.32 4.05
CA VAL A 537 13.38 3.18 4.25
C VAL A 537 14.05 3.51 2.92
N MET A 538 14.22 2.53 2.04
CA MET A 538 14.82 2.72 0.72
C MET A 538 14.00 3.68 -0.16
N VAL A 539 12.68 3.52 -0.22
CA VAL A 539 11.81 4.43 -1.00
C VAL A 539 11.80 5.83 -0.39
N MET A 540 11.79 5.95 0.94
CA MET A 540 11.90 7.25 1.61
C MET A 540 13.23 7.94 1.31
N ALA A 541 14.35 7.22 1.31
CA ALA A 541 15.67 7.76 0.96
C ALA A 541 15.72 8.25 -0.49
N ILE A 542 15.20 7.46 -1.44
CA ILE A 542 15.10 7.86 -2.85
C ILE A 542 14.22 9.10 -3.01
N SER A 543 13.08 9.16 -2.32
CA SER A 543 12.18 10.32 -2.33
C SER A 543 12.83 11.57 -1.73
N LEU A 544 13.60 11.44 -0.65
CA LEU A 544 14.35 12.56 -0.06
C LEU A 544 15.42 13.08 -1.01
N ILE A 545 16.25 12.20 -1.58
CA ILE A 545 17.29 12.57 -2.55
C ILE A 545 16.65 13.30 -3.73
N THR A 546 15.59 12.72 -4.30
CA THR A 546 14.85 13.32 -5.41
C THR A 546 14.27 14.69 -5.03
N GLY A 547 13.75 14.83 -3.81
CA GLY A 547 13.25 16.09 -3.27
C GLY A 547 14.33 17.15 -3.13
N PHE A 548 15.52 16.78 -2.65
CA PHE A 548 16.65 17.71 -2.54
C PHE A 548 17.20 18.16 -3.90
N MET A 549 17.24 17.25 -4.89
CA MET A 549 17.62 17.62 -6.27
C MET A 549 16.61 18.61 -6.91
N ARG A 550 15.38 18.70 -6.40
CA ARG A 550 14.34 19.63 -6.86
C ARG A 550 14.35 20.99 -6.17
N LYS A 551 15.30 21.31 -5.30
CA LYS A 551 15.30 22.57 -4.53
C LYS A 551 15.16 23.81 -5.41
N ARG A 552 15.88 23.87 -6.54
CA ARG A 552 15.78 24.99 -7.50
C ARG A 552 14.38 25.05 -8.14
N GLU A 553 13.83 23.92 -8.55
CA GLU A 553 12.46 23.82 -9.08
C GLU A 553 11.43 24.33 -8.06
N PHE A 554 11.57 23.91 -6.79
CA PHE A 554 10.70 24.35 -5.70
C PHE A 554 10.78 25.87 -5.46
N ALA A 555 11.99 26.44 -5.54
CA ALA A 555 12.17 27.87 -5.43
C ALA A 555 11.50 28.64 -6.57
N ILE A 556 11.58 28.12 -7.81
CA ILE A 556 10.91 28.70 -8.98
C ILE A 556 9.38 28.66 -8.81
N TYR A 557 8.81 27.56 -8.30
CA TYR A 557 7.39 27.51 -7.97
C TYR A 557 7.01 28.55 -6.92
N LYS A 558 7.79 28.70 -5.84
CA LYS A 558 7.53 29.69 -4.77
C LYS A 558 7.50 31.13 -5.32
N VAL A 559 8.49 31.54 -6.13
CA VAL A 559 8.50 32.89 -6.73
C VAL A 559 7.46 33.08 -7.84
N SER A 560 6.91 32.00 -8.36
CA SER A 560 5.75 32.02 -9.26
C SER A 560 4.41 32.13 -8.51
N GLY A 561 4.44 32.13 -7.16
CA GLY A 561 3.27 32.30 -6.30
C GLY A 561 2.68 31.01 -5.74
N PHE A 562 3.34 29.85 -5.91
CA PHE A 562 2.92 28.62 -5.27
C PHE A 562 3.26 28.64 -3.78
N ASN A 563 2.28 28.36 -2.93
CA ASN A 563 2.44 28.18 -1.50
C ASN A 563 2.44 26.68 -1.13
N ASN A 564 2.57 26.39 0.17
CA ASN A 564 2.63 25.01 0.66
C ASN A 564 1.39 24.19 0.28
N VAL A 565 0.19 24.80 0.26
CA VAL A 565 -1.07 24.11 -0.09
C VAL A 565 -1.08 23.74 -1.57
N HIS A 566 -0.66 24.68 -2.44
CA HIS A 566 -0.59 24.45 -3.89
C HIS A 566 0.42 23.35 -4.20
N PHE A 567 1.58 23.36 -3.54
CA PHE A 567 2.58 22.34 -3.73
C PHE A 567 2.13 20.97 -3.19
N SER A 568 1.46 20.95 -2.03
CA SER A 568 0.90 19.72 -1.47
C SER A 568 -0.05 19.04 -2.46
N LEU A 569 -0.93 19.82 -3.11
CA LEU A 569 -1.83 19.30 -4.12
C LEU A 569 -1.09 18.80 -5.38
N LEU A 570 -0.07 19.53 -5.85
CA LEU A 570 0.76 19.10 -6.98
C LEU A 570 1.51 17.81 -6.64
N ASN A 571 2.16 17.74 -5.48
CA ASN A 571 2.87 16.57 -5.01
C ASN A 571 1.93 15.36 -4.85
N LEU A 572 0.71 15.59 -4.36
CA LEU A 572 -0.31 14.55 -4.24
C LEU A 572 -0.67 13.96 -5.62
N THR A 573 -0.90 14.80 -6.63
CA THR A 573 -1.21 14.31 -7.99
C THR A 573 -0.03 13.60 -8.63
N GLU A 574 1.21 14.04 -8.40
CA GLU A 574 2.43 13.35 -8.83
C GLU A 574 2.52 11.96 -8.18
N LYS A 575 2.35 11.87 -6.86
CA LYS A 575 2.44 10.60 -6.11
C LYS A 575 1.32 9.64 -6.45
N ILE A 576 0.09 10.10 -6.60
CA ILE A 576 -1.02 9.26 -7.08
C ILE A 576 -0.68 8.65 -8.45
N THR A 577 -0.12 9.45 -9.37
CA THR A 577 0.26 8.97 -10.71
C THR A 577 1.40 7.92 -10.62
N GLU A 578 2.40 8.14 -9.76
CA GLU A 578 3.49 7.17 -9.51
C GLU A 578 2.96 5.87 -8.90
N ILE A 579 2.11 5.94 -7.88
CA ILE A 579 1.50 4.79 -7.20
C ILE A 579 0.65 3.97 -8.18
N MET A 580 -0.25 4.62 -8.92
CA MET A 580 -1.12 3.93 -9.89
C MET A 580 -0.31 3.25 -10.99
N THR A 581 0.76 3.88 -11.46
CA THR A 581 1.65 3.29 -12.48
C THR A 581 2.44 2.12 -11.90
N ALA A 582 2.93 2.23 -10.66
CA ALA A 582 3.66 1.15 -9.99
C ALA A 582 2.75 -0.07 -9.75
N ILE A 583 1.52 0.14 -9.30
CA ILE A 583 0.52 -0.92 -9.13
C ILE A 583 0.21 -1.59 -10.48
N LEU A 584 -0.03 -0.81 -11.52
CA LEU A 584 -0.30 -1.35 -12.86
C LEU A 584 0.88 -2.21 -13.36
N LEU A 585 2.12 -1.72 -13.21
CA LEU A 585 3.31 -2.47 -13.58
C LEU A 585 3.46 -3.74 -12.75
N MET A 586 3.24 -3.69 -11.44
CA MET A 586 3.27 -4.87 -10.57
C MET A 586 2.24 -5.92 -11.03
N LEU A 587 1.00 -5.50 -11.31
CA LEU A 587 -0.05 -6.41 -11.78
C LEU A 587 0.27 -7.03 -13.15
N VAL A 588 0.83 -6.26 -14.07
CA VAL A 588 1.24 -6.75 -15.42
C VAL A 588 2.43 -7.71 -15.30
N THR A 589 3.36 -7.47 -14.36
CA THR A 589 4.53 -8.34 -14.17
C THR A 589 4.24 -9.54 -13.26
N SER A 590 3.15 -9.56 -12.52
CA SER A 590 2.79 -10.64 -11.60
C SER A 590 2.72 -12.04 -12.23
N PRO A 591 2.23 -12.26 -13.48
CA PRO A 591 2.29 -13.57 -14.11
C PRO A 591 3.73 -14.05 -14.39
N LEU A 592 4.63 -13.13 -14.77
CA LEU A 592 6.04 -13.45 -14.98
C LEU A 592 6.74 -13.82 -13.67
N ILE A 593 6.43 -13.08 -12.59
CA ILE A 593 6.93 -13.39 -11.26
C ILE A 593 6.44 -14.77 -10.82
N ASN A 594 5.16 -15.09 -11.07
CA ASN A 594 4.59 -16.38 -10.75
C ASN A 594 5.25 -17.55 -11.52
N ILE A 595 5.61 -17.34 -12.78
CA ILE A 595 6.36 -18.34 -13.57
C ILE A 595 7.77 -18.55 -12.97
N ALA A 596 8.46 -17.48 -12.63
CA ALA A 596 9.79 -17.56 -12.02
C ALA A 596 9.76 -18.24 -10.64
N THR A 597 8.76 -17.93 -9.82
CA THR A 597 8.60 -18.53 -8.48
C THR A 597 8.16 -19.98 -8.55
N LYS A 598 7.32 -20.38 -9.51
CA LYS A 598 6.99 -21.79 -9.75
C LYS A 598 8.21 -22.63 -10.09
N GLY A 599 9.15 -22.08 -10.86
CA GLY A 599 10.42 -22.76 -11.19
C GLY A 599 11.34 -22.91 -9.98
N LEU A 600 11.28 -22.01 -9.00
CA LEU A 600 12.13 -22.02 -7.81
C LEU A 600 11.52 -22.78 -6.62
N PHE A 601 10.20 -22.75 -6.45
CA PHE A 601 9.50 -23.22 -5.23
C PHE A 601 8.40 -24.26 -5.50
N SER A 602 8.26 -24.75 -6.71
CA SER A 602 7.28 -25.79 -7.14
C SER A 602 5.80 -25.48 -6.82
N ALA A 603 5.46 -24.27 -6.38
CA ALA A 603 4.12 -23.88 -5.98
C ALA A 603 3.63 -22.59 -6.66
N SER A 604 2.33 -22.47 -6.89
CA SER A 604 1.70 -21.23 -7.36
C SER A 604 1.52 -20.26 -6.18
N ILE A 605 2.35 -19.24 -6.15
CA ILE A 605 2.54 -18.39 -4.96
C ILE A 605 1.69 -17.12 -4.97
N LEU A 606 1.16 -16.70 -6.13
CA LEU A 606 0.35 -15.48 -6.25
C LEU A 606 -1.14 -15.80 -6.24
N ASN A 607 -1.77 -15.63 -5.08
CA ASN A 607 -3.23 -15.61 -4.97
C ASN A 607 -3.77 -14.17 -4.89
N SER A 608 -5.09 -13.99 -5.03
CA SER A 608 -5.74 -12.67 -5.01
C SER A 608 -5.51 -11.90 -3.71
N LYS A 609 -5.45 -12.58 -2.56
CA LYS A 609 -5.21 -11.95 -1.26
C LYS A 609 -3.81 -11.34 -1.18
N MET A 610 -2.79 -12.03 -1.70
CA MET A 610 -1.41 -11.53 -1.74
C MET A 610 -1.27 -10.31 -2.64
N LEU A 611 -1.88 -10.34 -3.84
CA LEU A 611 -1.87 -9.18 -4.74
C LEU A 611 -2.50 -7.94 -4.09
N ILE A 612 -3.60 -8.12 -3.35
CA ILE A 612 -4.24 -7.04 -2.59
C ILE A 612 -3.27 -6.48 -1.53
N SER A 613 -2.57 -7.34 -0.78
CA SER A 613 -1.57 -6.91 0.21
C SER A 613 -0.42 -6.12 -0.43
N GLY A 614 0.07 -6.55 -1.60
CA GLY A 614 1.09 -5.81 -2.36
C GLY A 614 0.60 -4.43 -2.81
N VAL A 615 -0.64 -4.32 -3.29
CA VAL A 615 -1.28 -3.04 -3.65
C VAL A 615 -1.39 -2.12 -2.43
N GLN A 616 -1.85 -2.63 -1.29
CA GLN A 616 -1.95 -1.87 -0.04
C GLN A 616 -0.58 -1.38 0.44
N PHE A 617 0.45 -2.22 0.33
CA PHE A 617 1.81 -1.85 0.71
C PHE A 617 2.39 -0.75 -0.18
N ILE A 618 2.25 -0.85 -1.52
CA ILE A 618 2.67 0.21 -2.46
C ILE A 618 1.97 1.53 -2.12
N ALA A 619 0.67 1.50 -1.81
CA ALA A 619 -0.06 2.69 -1.42
C ALA A 619 0.49 3.31 -0.12
N LEU A 620 0.75 2.51 0.91
CA LEU A 620 1.31 2.95 2.18
C LEU A 620 2.70 3.56 2.02
N VAL A 621 3.59 2.90 1.27
CA VAL A 621 4.94 3.40 0.98
C VAL A 621 4.89 4.69 0.15
N GLY A 622 3.93 4.78 -0.78
CA GLY A 622 3.68 5.99 -1.56
C GLY A 622 3.26 7.19 -0.70
N VAL A 623 2.49 6.97 0.39
CA VAL A 623 2.16 8.01 1.36
C VAL A 623 3.42 8.49 2.10
N ALA A 624 4.31 7.59 2.51
CA ALA A 624 5.58 7.95 3.12
C ALA A 624 6.45 8.79 2.17
N ALA A 625 6.51 8.40 0.89
CA ALA A 625 7.21 9.15 -0.16
C ALA A 625 6.61 10.55 -0.41
N TYR A 626 5.28 10.69 -0.31
CA TYR A 626 4.61 11.99 -0.36
C TYR A 626 5.05 12.92 0.78
N LEU A 627 5.07 12.41 2.02
CA LEU A 627 5.45 13.19 3.19
C LEU A 627 6.91 13.66 3.11
N THR A 628 7.83 12.81 2.70
CA THR A 628 9.26 13.17 2.57
C THR A 628 9.49 14.25 1.52
N THR A 629 8.79 14.19 0.37
CA THR A 629 8.88 15.22 -0.67
C THR A 629 8.27 16.55 -0.20
N ALA A 630 7.17 16.50 0.58
CA ALA A 630 6.53 17.68 1.15
C ALA A 630 7.46 18.40 2.15
N ILE A 631 8.16 17.65 2.99
CA ILE A 631 9.18 18.19 3.92
C ILE A 631 10.29 18.89 3.14
N ALA A 632 10.83 18.28 2.10
CA ALA A 632 11.88 18.88 1.27
C ALA A 632 11.45 20.22 0.66
N PHE A 633 10.17 20.35 0.23
CA PHE A 633 9.61 21.62 -0.25
C PHE A 633 9.53 22.70 0.85
N ILE A 634 9.01 22.33 2.02
CA ILE A 634 8.85 23.27 3.15
C ILE A 634 10.23 23.82 3.57
N MET A 635 11.23 22.94 3.67
CA MET A 635 12.60 23.30 4.06
C MET A 635 13.35 24.12 3.01
N THR A 636 12.86 24.20 1.77
CA THR A 636 13.55 24.97 0.71
C THR A 636 13.43 26.47 0.94
N LYS A 637 14.53 27.13 1.26
CA LYS A 637 14.64 28.60 1.32
C LYS A 637 14.84 29.14 -0.11
N THR A 638 13.92 30.00 -0.57
CA THR A 638 13.95 30.57 -1.93
C THR A 638 15.22 31.38 -2.21
N SER A 639 15.65 32.15 -1.22
CA SER A 639 16.82 33.07 -1.36
C SER A 639 18.15 32.33 -1.60
N THR A 640 18.29 31.11 -1.08
CA THR A 640 19.49 30.28 -1.27
C THR A 640 19.38 29.33 -2.45
N ALA A 641 18.21 28.74 -2.66
CA ALA A 641 17.99 27.73 -3.71
C ALA A 641 18.05 28.32 -5.14
N LEU A 642 17.79 29.62 -5.31
CA LEU A 642 17.91 30.32 -6.59
C LEU A 642 19.35 30.75 -6.93
N LYS A 643 20.28 30.78 -5.93
CA LYS A 643 21.70 31.16 -6.13
C LYS A 643 22.64 29.96 -6.36
N THR A 644 22.19 28.71 -6.17
CA THR A 644 23.03 27.52 -6.30
C THR A 644 23.16 27.03 -7.74
N GLY A 645 23.28 27.96 -8.70
CA GLY A 645 23.55 27.64 -10.09
C GLY A 645 25.00 27.29 -10.43
N ASP A 646 25.92 27.53 -9.50
CA ASP A 646 27.36 27.25 -9.66
C ASP A 646 27.86 26.35 -8.53
N ARG A 647 27.79 25.05 -8.72
CA ARG A 647 28.77 24.03 -8.29
C ARG A 647 28.43 22.65 -8.80
#